data_a7748d532ddf09901cc3ac246f2de55d
#
_entry.id   a7748d532ddf09901cc3ac246f2de55d
#
_cell.length_a   1.000
_cell.length_b   1.000
_cell.length_c   1.000
_cell.angle_alpha   90.00
_cell.angle_beta   90.00
_cell.angle_gamma   90.00
#
_symmetry.space_group_name_H-M   'P 1'
#
loop_
_entity.id
_entity.type
_entity.pdbx_description
1 polymer ?
#
loop_
_entity_poly.entity_id
_entity_poly.type
_entity_poly.pdbx_seq_one_letter_code
_entity_poly.pdbx_strand_id
1 'polypeptide(L)'
;MIVKYKVSDFAKDLSISAKKVLDELNAMGSTGKKNSSTLEENELNYLLEKFSKDNSVKSLDEFLNSAKAPKAEPKPAEKKAEPKAEKKPEAPKAEPAMAEAKPAAKQNNKKNEQHKKREEKTVSLSELARETGAKATAATAQSVSVRREDNQVTVDTRTVDMNVDRFDARYDDLASTKNTENRRKPTPQGNKQKFTQRGQRQRQQFQKGKRETEFERLQRIQLEKARNAQLKVLIPDEITVGELAARLKQQAGKVIAKFMQMGEMHAINDVIDFDTAALVAEEFHAKVEKEVHVTIEERLFTQEEDSQDDLVTRPPVVCVMGHVDHGKTSILDAIRKTNVTAGEAGGITQAIGAYQVKVNDSLITFLDTPGHEAFTSMRARGANMTDIAVLVVAADDGIMPQTVESINHAKAANVKLIVAMNKMDKPTANPERVMEGLTKYGIITEDWGGDVACIPVSALTGMGINDLLERIALEAEVMELKANPNRRAKGAVVEARLDKGQGPIATILVQNGTLHSGDVIIAGTAVGRVRTMRSDKGILLNDAGPSTPVEITGLTAVPEAGDLFEAVEDERLARELAEQRIAAAKEKQFSSFQKVTLDNLFSQMAQNDMKELAIVVKADVQGSAEAVKQSLEKISNDEVRVRVIHAGVGAISKSDVDLADASNAIIIGFNVRPDNVAKEEAAATKVEMRMYRVIYDAINDVTDAMKGMLAPKFREVSLGELQVRQVYKISNVGTVAGCRVTNGKITRDSKVRVVRDGIVITEDEIASLKRFKDDAKEVAEGYECGVTLAKFADVKEGDVYEAFKMEEYRD
;
A
#
# COMPACT_ATOMS: atom_id res chain seq x y z
N MET A 1 -19.41 14.11 26.78
CA MET A 1 -18.89 13.21 27.83
C MET A 1 -17.84 13.98 28.61
N ILE A 2 -18.10 14.28 29.87
CA ILE A 2 -17.10 14.95 30.73
C ILE A 2 -16.10 13.87 31.12
N VAL A 3 -14.91 13.89 30.51
CA VAL A 3 -13.82 13.01 30.88
C VAL A 3 -13.37 13.36 32.29
N LYS A 4 -13.63 12.46 33.26
CA LYS A 4 -13.19 12.62 34.65
C LYS A 4 -11.68 12.37 34.75
N TYR A 5 -10.88 13.40 34.55
CA TYR A 5 -9.42 13.35 34.64
C TYR A 5 -8.96 13.33 36.10
N LYS A 6 -8.05 12.43 36.45
CA LYS A 6 -7.53 12.32 37.82
C LYS A 6 -6.21 13.07 37.98
N VAL A 7 -5.91 13.56 39.19
CA VAL A 7 -4.62 14.19 39.51
C VAL A 7 -3.42 13.33 39.18
N SER A 8 -3.53 12.01 39.42
CA SER A 8 -2.46 11.03 39.07
C SER A 8 -2.20 10.90 37.61
N ASP A 9 -3.25 10.96 36.79
CA ASP A 9 -3.16 10.79 35.34
C ASP A 9 -2.59 12.08 34.70
N PHE A 10 -3.05 13.23 35.15
CA PHE A 10 -2.50 14.52 34.74
C PHE A 10 -1.00 14.66 35.05
N ALA A 11 -0.59 14.24 36.25
CA ALA A 11 0.81 14.27 36.66
C ALA A 11 1.69 13.35 35.83
N LYS A 12 1.14 12.20 35.40
CA LYS A 12 1.83 11.21 34.56
C LYS A 12 2.01 11.69 33.12
N ASP A 13 0.96 12.28 32.55
CA ASP A 13 0.97 12.74 31.16
C ASP A 13 1.93 13.90 30.93
N LEU A 14 2.03 14.81 31.91
CA LEU A 14 2.99 15.91 31.87
C LEU A 14 4.38 15.55 32.44
N SER A 15 4.59 14.31 32.89
CA SER A 15 5.86 13.86 33.53
C SER A 15 6.25 14.71 34.74
N ILE A 16 5.25 15.24 35.49
CA ILE A 16 5.41 16.07 36.68
C ILE A 16 5.08 15.25 37.93
N SER A 17 5.71 15.57 39.07
CA SER A 17 5.34 14.87 40.31
C SER A 17 3.93 15.26 40.79
N ALA A 18 3.10 14.28 41.16
CA ALA A 18 1.74 14.47 41.64
C ALA A 18 1.68 15.43 42.88
N LYS A 19 2.79 15.53 43.64
CA LYS A 19 2.92 16.46 44.75
C LYS A 19 2.91 17.91 44.27
N LYS A 20 3.61 18.23 43.17
CA LYS A 20 3.61 19.60 42.59
C LYS A 20 2.21 20.01 42.11
N VAL A 21 1.48 19.05 41.50
CA VAL A 21 0.11 19.29 41.03
C VAL A 21 -0.84 19.59 42.21
N LEU A 22 -0.68 18.85 43.33
CA LEU A 22 -1.46 19.05 44.53
C LEU A 22 -1.12 20.38 45.23
N ASP A 23 0.17 20.79 45.27
CA ASP A 23 0.61 22.05 45.85
C ASP A 23 0.00 23.24 45.06
N GLU A 24 -0.07 23.13 43.71
CA GLU A 24 -0.72 24.18 42.88
C GLU A 24 -2.23 24.20 43.04
N LEU A 25 -2.90 23.05 43.18
CA LEU A 25 -4.33 22.99 43.48
C LEU A 25 -4.66 23.63 44.84
N ASN A 26 -3.79 23.42 45.84
CA ASN A 26 -3.92 24.05 47.14
C ASN A 26 -3.72 25.58 47.05
N ALA A 27 -2.80 26.05 46.21
CA ALA A 27 -2.57 27.46 45.93
C ALA A 27 -3.78 28.15 45.26
N MET A 28 -4.53 27.42 44.45
CA MET A 28 -5.78 27.87 43.83
C MET A 28 -6.96 27.90 44.81
N GLY A 29 -6.83 27.30 46.01
CA GLY A 29 -7.88 27.25 47.00
C GLY A 29 -8.66 25.91 47.06
N SER A 30 -8.35 24.95 46.22
CA SER A 30 -8.96 23.61 46.21
C SER A 30 -8.27 22.67 47.20
N THR A 31 -8.50 22.91 48.50
CA THR A 31 -7.86 22.15 49.59
C THR A 31 -8.53 20.78 49.79
N GLY A 32 -7.73 19.75 50.08
CA GLY A 32 -8.21 18.40 50.42
C GLY A 32 -8.27 17.38 49.30
N LYS A 33 -7.78 17.67 48.09
CA LYS A 33 -7.70 16.71 47.00
C LYS A 33 -6.49 15.75 47.20
N LYS A 34 -6.69 14.50 46.77
CA LYS A 34 -5.70 13.42 46.84
C LYS A 34 -5.31 13.00 45.41
N ASN A 35 -4.24 12.24 45.27
CA ASN A 35 -3.78 11.73 43.98
C ASN A 35 -4.86 11.00 43.16
N SER A 36 -5.85 10.39 43.83
CA SER A 36 -6.98 9.70 43.21
C SER A 36 -8.21 10.57 42.95
N SER A 37 -8.18 11.84 43.35
CA SER A 37 -9.31 12.78 43.16
C SER A 37 -9.42 13.21 41.69
N THR A 38 -10.65 13.40 41.23
CA THR A 38 -10.92 13.92 39.87
C THR A 38 -10.79 15.44 39.86
N LEU A 39 -10.21 15.97 38.81
CA LEU A 39 -10.09 17.40 38.51
C LEU A 39 -11.38 17.91 37.91
N GLU A 40 -11.76 19.12 38.30
CA GLU A 40 -12.84 19.90 37.68
C GLU A 40 -12.30 20.67 36.47
N GLU A 41 -13.15 21.03 35.55
CA GLU A 41 -12.76 21.70 34.30
C GLU A 41 -11.99 23.00 34.53
N ASN A 42 -12.37 23.78 35.50
CA ASN A 42 -11.69 25.03 35.89
C ASN A 42 -10.28 24.76 36.46
N GLU A 43 -10.15 23.70 37.25
CA GLU A 43 -8.86 23.28 37.83
C GLU A 43 -7.91 22.71 36.77
N LEU A 44 -8.45 21.96 35.82
CA LEU A 44 -7.69 21.41 34.70
C LEU A 44 -7.14 22.52 33.80
N ASN A 45 -7.97 23.50 33.45
CA ASN A 45 -7.58 24.64 32.63
C ASN A 45 -6.52 25.51 33.32
N TYR A 46 -6.64 25.76 34.61
CA TYR A 46 -5.65 26.49 35.39
C TYR A 46 -4.29 25.76 35.43
N LEU A 47 -4.30 24.45 35.68
CA LEU A 47 -3.08 23.67 35.72
C LEU A 47 -2.40 23.62 34.35
N LEU A 48 -3.17 23.45 33.26
CA LEU A 48 -2.64 23.47 31.89
C LEU A 48 -2.02 24.85 31.57
N GLU A 49 -2.69 25.94 31.91
CA GLU A 49 -2.17 27.27 31.63
C GLU A 49 -0.89 27.56 32.42
N LYS A 50 -0.84 27.15 33.69
CA LYS A 50 0.32 27.36 34.53
C LYS A 50 1.52 26.54 34.11
N PHE A 51 1.35 25.25 33.94
CA PHE A 51 2.45 24.38 33.55
C PHE A 51 2.91 24.57 32.09
N SER A 52 2.05 25.07 31.19
CA SER A 52 2.46 25.48 29.85
C SER A 52 3.28 26.75 29.84
N LYS A 53 2.97 27.71 30.74
CA LYS A 53 3.79 28.93 30.92
C LYS A 53 5.16 28.62 31.53
N ASP A 54 5.19 27.75 32.53
CA ASP A 54 6.44 27.39 33.24
C ASP A 54 7.40 26.56 32.33
N ASN A 55 6.85 25.81 31.37
CA ASN A 55 7.62 25.00 30.41
C ASN A 55 7.71 25.65 29.01
N SER A 56 7.36 26.91 28.85
CA SER A 56 7.48 27.60 27.56
C SER A 56 8.94 27.80 27.17
N VAL A 57 9.36 27.25 26.05
CA VAL A 57 10.73 27.38 25.51
C VAL A 57 10.76 28.54 24.54
N LYS A 58 11.75 29.45 24.72
CA LYS A 58 11.85 30.67 23.90
C LYS A 58 12.29 30.45 22.46
N SER A 59 12.85 29.29 22.13
CA SER A 59 13.26 28.93 20.78
C SER A 59 13.25 27.40 20.55
N LEU A 60 13.02 26.98 19.32
CA LEU A 60 13.02 25.56 18.90
C LEU A 60 14.40 24.90 19.12
N ASP A 61 15.47 25.69 19.00
CA ASP A 61 16.85 25.21 19.18
C ASP A 61 17.17 24.85 20.64
N GLU A 62 16.58 25.56 21.61
CA GLU A 62 16.70 25.20 23.04
C GLU A 62 15.98 23.88 23.36
N PHE A 63 14.83 23.62 22.72
CA PHE A 63 14.11 22.37 22.89
C PHE A 63 14.87 21.17 22.30
N LEU A 64 15.43 21.32 21.10
CA LEU A 64 16.21 20.27 20.43
C LEU A 64 17.53 19.95 21.17
N ASN A 65 18.14 20.93 21.79
CA ASN A 65 19.34 20.75 22.60
C ASN A 65 19.06 20.11 23.96
N SER A 66 17.90 20.38 24.56
CA SER A 66 17.46 19.74 25.82
C SER A 66 17.11 18.26 25.63
N ALA A 67 16.61 17.88 24.44
CA ALA A 67 16.32 16.48 24.09
C ALA A 67 17.56 15.61 23.85
N LYS A 68 18.75 16.21 23.68
CA LYS A 68 20.01 15.50 23.45
C LYS A 68 20.84 15.21 24.73
N ALA A 69 20.39 15.63 25.90
CA ALA A 69 21.06 15.31 27.16
C ALA A 69 20.70 13.88 27.60
N PRO A 70 21.68 13.02 27.95
CA PRO A 70 21.39 11.65 28.36
C PRO A 70 20.65 11.62 29.70
N LYS A 71 19.50 10.92 29.74
CA LYS A 71 18.77 10.63 30.98
C LYS A 71 19.69 9.84 31.93
N ALA A 72 19.97 10.40 33.08
CA ALA A 72 20.63 9.72 34.18
C ALA A 72 19.75 8.60 34.71
N GLU A 73 20.27 7.39 34.74
CA GLU A 73 19.63 6.22 35.36
C GLU A 73 19.47 6.40 36.88
N PRO A 74 18.35 5.98 37.49
CA PRO A 74 18.20 6.00 38.94
C PRO A 74 18.98 4.86 39.58
N LYS A 75 19.86 5.19 40.54
CA LYS A 75 20.59 4.24 41.43
C LYS A 75 19.59 3.48 42.30
N PRO A 76 19.88 2.16 42.59
CA PRO A 76 19.01 1.34 43.41
C PRO A 76 19.11 1.71 44.91
N ALA A 77 17.97 1.82 45.56
CA ALA A 77 17.87 2.02 47.01
C ALA A 77 18.05 0.72 47.75
N GLU A 78 18.86 0.80 48.81
CA GLU A 78 19.20 -0.26 49.76
C GLU A 78 18.01 -0.86 50.50
N LYS A 79 18.08 -2.18 50.66
CA LYS A 79 17.23 -2.98 51.54
C LYS A 79 17.53 -2.71 53.00
N LYS A 80 16.50 -2.46 53.83
CA LYS A 80 16.52 -2.73 55.26
C LYS A 80 15.48 -3.82 55.62
N ALA A 81 15.95 -4.71 56.42
CA ALA A 81 15.37 -5.98 56.81
C ALA A 81 14.32 -5.91 57.91
N GLU A 82 13.37 -6.85 57.85
CA GLU A 82 12.81 -7.81 58.84
C GLU A 82 11.85 -7.31 59.96
N PRO A 83 10.99 -8.15 60.58
CA PRO A 83 11.00 -9.63 60.75
C PRO A 83 9.66 -10.41 60.68
N LYS A 84 9.82 -11.71 60.40
CA LYS A 84 9.19 -12.97 60.88
C LYS A 84 7.79 -13.06 61.54
N ALA A 85 7.02 -14.04 61.10
CA ALA A 85 6.55 -15.25 61.81
C ALA A 85 5.71 -16.18 60.89
N GLU A 86 6.18 -17.40 60.69
CA GLU A 86 5.70 -18.71 61.10
C GLU A 86 4.24 -19.08 60.72
N LYS A 87 3.96 -20.17 60.00
CA LYS A 87 4.08 -21.63 60.28
C LYS A 87 3.63 -22.48 59.06
N LYS A 88 4.40 -23.55 58.84
CA LYS A 88 4.10 -24.81 58.13
C LYS A 88 3.12 -25.67 58.92
N PRO A 89 2.64 -26.91 58.53
CA PRO A 89 3.04 -27.88 57.48
C PRO A 89 1.82 -28.49 56.74
N GLU A 90 1.86 -29.37 55.79
CA GLU A 90 2.29 -30.76 55.64
C GLU A 90 1.79 -31.33 54.29
N ALA A 91 2.62 -32.17 53.69
CA ALA A 91 2.26 -33.08 52.59
C ALA A 91 1.79 -34.41 53.21
N PRO A 92 1.23 -35.42 52.52
CA PRO A 92 2.05 -36.40 51.82
C PRO A 92 1.42 -37.14 50.59
N LYS A 93 2.34 -37.68 49.72
CA LYS A 93 2.43 -39.02 49.12
C LYS A 93 1.20 -39.69 48.47
N ALA A 94 1.28 -40.27 47.29
CA ALA A 94 2.01 -41.50 46.95
C ALA A 94 1.87 -41.82 45.45
N GLU A 95 2.98 -42.34 44.87
CA GLU A 95 3.04 -43.24 43.73
C GLU A 95 2.43 -44.63 44.04
N PRO A 96 2.31 -45.63 43.13
CA PRO A 96 3.30 -46.13 42.18
C PRO A 96 2.76 -46.72 40.84
N ALA A 97 3.54 -46.70 39.79
CA ALA A 97 4.32 -47.82 39.22
C ALA A 97 3.67 -48.84 38.28
N MET A 98 4.39 -49.19 37.31
CA MET A 98 4.72 -50.42 36.55
C MET A 98 4.20 -50.43 35.12
N ALA A 99 4.88 -50.87 34.14
CA ALA A 99 6.14 -51.50 33.85
C ALA A 99 6.15 -51.91 32.34
N GLU A 100 7.32 -51.97 31.81
CA GLU A 100 7.96 -52.94 30.87
C GLU A 100 7.54 -52.89 29.37
N ALA A 101 8.40 -52.99 28.40
CA ALA A 101 9.65 -53.73 28.23
C ALA A 101 10.45 -53.27 27.03
N LYS A 102 11.76 -53.29 27.10
CA LYS A 102 12.77 -53.40 26.01
C LYS A 102 12.84 -54.86 25.51
N PRO A 103 13.57 -55.25 24.42
CA PRO A 103 15.00 -54.97 24.25
C PRO A 103 15.58 -54.89 22.82
N ALA A 104 16.76 -54.33 22.74
CA ALA A 104 18.07 -54.79 22.23
C ALA A 104 18.25 -54.86 20.69
N ALA A 105 19.41 -54.69 20.06
CA ALA A 105 20.78 -54.46 20.47
C ALA A 105 21.69 -54.22 19.25
N LYS A 106 22.88 -53.61 19.52
CA LYS A 106 24.19 -53.85 18.92
C LYS A 106 24.48 -53.28 17.51
N GLN A 107 25.61 -52.73 17.15
CA GLN A 107 26.98 -52.64 17.74
C GLN A 107 27.78 -51.61 16.90
N ASN A 108 28.61 -50.85 17.58
CA ASN A 108 30.04 -50.60 17.33
C ASN A 108 30.55 -50.07 15.98
N ASN A 109 31.19 -48.91 15.92
CA ASN A 109 32.65 -48.86 16.14
C ASN A 109 33.18 -47.41 16.21
N LYS A 110 34.18 -47.28 17.07
CA LYS A 110 35.07 -46.19 17.34
C LYS A 110 35.85 -45.74 16.09
N LYS A 111 36.18 -44.43 15.96
CA LYS A 111 37.54 -43.92 16.06
C LYS A 111 37.63 -42.41 15.77
N ASN A 112 38.22 -41.79 16.75
CA ASN A 112 39.28 -40.78 16.71
C ASN A 112 39.01 -39.35 16.28
N GLU A 113 39.13 -38.57 17.34
CA GLU A 113 39.68 -37.23 17.44
C GLU A 113 40.73 -36.88 16.40
N GLN A 114 40.59 -35.66 15.81
CA GLN A 114 41.75 -34.74 15.74
C GLN A 114 41.26 -33.30 15.54
N HIS A 115 41.45 -32.52 16.58
CA HIS A 115 41.53 -31.07 16.50
C HIS A 115 42.54 -30.64 15.43
N LYS A 116 42.14 -29.75 14.52
CA LYS A 116 43.05 -28.87 13.82
C LYS A 116 42.53 -27.45 13.91
N LYS A 117 43.15 -26.70 14.84
CA LYS A 117 43.17 -25.23 14.80
C LYS A 117 43.63 -24.77 13.40
N ARG A 118 42.82 -23.96 12.76
CA ARG A 118 43.24 -23.20 11.58
C ARG A 118 43.65 -21.83 12.06
N GLU A 119 44.95 -21.58 12.12
CA GLU A 119 45.57 -20.26 12.24
C GLU A 119 45.29 -19.47 10.95
N GLU A 120 44.62 -18.36 11.09
CA GLU A 120 44.55 -17.34 10.02
C GLU A 120 45.87 -16.60 9.98
N LYS A 121 46.64 -16.80 8.91
CA LYS A 121 47.78 -15.96 8.57
C LYS A 121 47.28 -14.68 7.94
N THR A 122 47.39 -13.58 8.69
CA THR A 122 47.29 -12.24 8.12
C THR A 122 48.52 -11.94 7.27
N VAL A 123 48.32 -11.84 5.97
CA VAL A 123 49.37 -11.38 5.02
C VAL A 123 49.42 -9.85 5.11
N SER A 124 50.58 -9.29 5.38
CA SER A 124 50.76 -7.84 5.47
C SER A 124 50.76 -7.17 4.08
N LEU A 125 50.25 -5.95 4.05
CA LEU A 125 50.12 -5.14 2.81
C LEU A 125 51.49 -4.89 2.09
N SER A 126 52.59 -5.15 2.76
CA SER A 126 53.95 -4.99 2.21
C SER A 126 54.41 -6.14 1.31
N GLU A 127 53.75 -7.30 1.38
CA GLU A 127 54.06 -8.41 0.47
C GLU A 127 53.33 -8.34 -0.87
N LEU A 128 52.13 -7.72 -0.89
CA LEU A 128 51.36 -7.52 -2.15
C LEU A 128 52.03 -6.47 -3.07
N ALA A 129 52.83 -5.52 -2.51
CA ALA A 129 53.48 -4.47 -3.30
C ALA A 129 54.74 -4.94 -4.05
N ARG A 130 55.21 -6.16 -3.78
CA ARG A 130 56.39 -6.70 -4.44
C ARG A 130 56.07 -7.46 -5.74
N GLU A 131 54.83 -7.87 -5.93
CA GLU A 131 54.46 -8.62 -7.13
C GLU A 131 53.93 -7.76 -8.30
N THR A 132 53.62 -6.48 -8.09
CA THR A 132 52.97 -5.66 -9.14
C THR A 132 53.84 -4.56 -9.76
N GLY A 133 55.11 -4.46 -9.46
CA GLY A 133 56.10 -3.71 -10.24
C GLY A 133 55.82 -2.21 -10.50
N ALA A 134 54.96 -1.53 -9.73
CA ALA A 134 54.64 -0.12 -9.89
C ALA A 134 55.42 0.76 -8.90
N LYS A 135 56.29 1.64 -9.44
CA LYS A 135 56.96 2.68 -8.67
C LYS A 135 55.93 3.73 -8.18
N ALA A 136 55.69 3.74 -6.88
CA ALA A 136 54.91 4.78 -6.24
C ALA A 136 55.85 5.88 -5.77
N THR A 137 55.64 7.10 -6.24
CA THR A 137 56.23 8.32 -5.73
C THR A 137 55.66 8.63 -4.35
N ALA A 138 56.53 8.85 -3.38
CA ALA A 138 56.20 9.12 -1.99
C ALA A 138 55.43 10.45 -1.87
N ALA A 139 54.17 10.37 -1.52
CA ALA A 139 53.42 11.45 -0.91
C ALA A 139 53.13 11.04 0.54
N THR A 140 53.51 11.89 1.44
CA THR A 140 53.47 11.75 2.89
C THR A 140 52.06 11.42 3.37
N ALA A 141 51.83 10.19 3.78
CA ALA A 141 50.57 9.80 4.45
C ALA A 141 50.72 10.07 5.94
N GLN A 142 50.02 11.07 6.45
CA GLN A 142 49.79 11.24 7.87
C GLN A 142 48.79 10.17 8.35
N SER A 143 49.27 9.39 9.31
CA SER A 143 48.48 8.30 9.89
C SER A 143 47.33 8.82 10.73
N VAL A 144 46.12 8.45 10.37
CA VAL A 144 44.95 8.58 11.22
C VAL A 144 44.94 7.41 12.21
N SER A 145 45.12 7.70 13.49
CA SER A 145 45.05 6.71 14.56
C SER A 145 43.58 6.52 14.98
N VAL A 146 43.06 5.33 14.70
CA VAL A 146 41.72 4.90 15.19
C VAL A 146 41.93 4.10 16.49
N ARG A 147 41.48 4.63 17.62
CA ARG A 147 41.41 3.84 18.88
C ARG A 147 39.99 3.20 18.93
N ARG A 148 39.98 1.91 19.17
CA ARG A 148 38.79 1.17 19.53
C ARG A 148 38.77 0.96 21.03
N GLU A 149 37.79 1.49 21.71
CA GLU A 149 37.36 1.04 23.04
C GLU A 149 35.83 0.86 22.98
N ASP A 150 35.36 -0.27 23.39
CA ASP A 150 33.93 -0.65 23.58
C ASP A 150 32.98 -0.38 22.39
N ASN A 151 33.22 -1.05 21.27
CA ASN A 151 32.34 -1.06 20.11
C ASN A 151 31.82 0.33 19.61
N GLN A 152 32.42 1.43 20.05
CA GLN A 152 32.14 2.75 19.53
C GLN A 152 33.37 3.30 18.81
N VAL A 153 33.18 3.74 17.57
CA VAL A 153 34.18 4.42 16.77
C VAL A 153 34.00 5.92 16.97
N THR A 154 34.88 6.54 17.75
CA THR A 154 34.96 8.00 17.86
C THR A 154 35.90 8.54 16.80
N VAL A 155 35.40 9.35 15.90
CA VAL A 155 36.21 10.10 14.92
C VAL A 155 36.40 11.51 15.47
N ASP A 156 37.69 11.89 15.73
CA ASP A 156 38.03 13.25 16.14
C ASP A 156 38.09 14.15 14.90
N THR A 157 37.13 15.04 14.75
CA THR A 157 36.99 15.97 13.62
C THR A 157 37.73 17.26 13.76
N ARG A 158 38.59 17.42 14.82
CA ARG A 158 39.30 18.68 15.10
C ARG A 158 40.48 18.95 14.19
N THR A 159 40.87 17.99 13.36
CA THR A 159 42.05 18.10 12.45
C THR A 159 41.71 17.91 10.99
N VAL A 160 40.43 18.02 10.61
CA VAL A 160 40.05 18.02 9.19
C VAL A 160 40.01 19.46 8.70
N ASP A 161 41.10 19.89 8.08
CA ASP A 161 41.10 21.08 7.23
C ASP A 161 40.16 20.83 6.08
N MET A 162 38.94 21.43 6.15
CA MET A 162 37.99 21.40 5.06
C MET A 162 38.58 22.24 3.91
N ASN A 163 38.85 21.58 2.80
CA ASN A 163 39.29 22.23 1.58
C ASN A 163 38.09 23.00 0.99
N VAL A 164 38.10 24.31 1.20
CA VAL A 164 37.01 25.24 0.83
C VAL A 164 36.89 25.44 -0.67
N ASP A 165 37.81 24.91 -1.46
CA ASP A 165 37.86 25.09 -2.93
C ASP A 165 36.81 24.25 -3.69
N ARG A 166 35.90 23.58 -3.00
CA ARG A 166 34.78 22.81 -3.59
C ARG A 166 33.40 23.46 -3.46
N PHE A 167 33.30 24.63 -2.87
CA PHE A 167 32.02 25.35 -2.81
C PHE A 167 31.90 26.30 -4.00
N ASP A 168 30.77 26.17 -4.66
CA ASP A 168 30.38 26.91 -5.87
C ASP A 168 30.46 28.43 -5.63
N ALA A 169 31.01 29.17 -6.58
CA ALA A 169 31.18 30.61 -6.53
C ALA A 169 29.89 31.44 -6.28
N ARG A 170 28.74 30.79 -6.23
CA ARG A 170 27.44 31.43 -5.92
C ARG A 170 27.23 31.72 -4.42
N TYR A 171 28.05 31.13 -3.53
CA TYR A 171 27.93 31.39 -2.10
C TYR A 171 28.79 32.56 -1.63
N ASP A 172 29.79 32.99 -2.39
CA ASP A 172 30.64 34.13 -2.06
C ASP A 172 29.89 35.47 -2.14
N ASP A 173 28.82 35.58 -2.90
CA ASP A 173 28.00 36.78 -3.01
C ASP A 173 27.07 37.01 -1.82
N LEU A 174 26.80 36.00 -1.00
CA LEU A 174 25.90 36.06 0.14
C LEU A 174 26.59 36.41 1.48
N ALA A 175 27.90 36.25 1.56
CA ALA A 175 28.68 36.63 2.74
C ALA A 175 29.48 37.90 2.46
N SER A 176 28.87 39.05 2.67
CA SER A 176 29.56 40.33 2.61
C SER A 176 30.65 40.40 3.67
N THR A 177 31.89 40.07 3.26
CA THR A 177 33.13 40.13 4.08
C THR A 177 33.45 41.53 4.60
N LYS A 178 32.77 42.57 4.15
CA LYS A 178 32.99 43.97 4.61
C LYS A 178 32.50 44.27 6.03
N ASN A 179 31.71 43.40 6.65
CA ASN A 179 31.23 43.63 8.02
C ASN A 179 32.04 42.95 9.11
N THR A 180 32.95 42.08 8.79
CA THR A 180 33.77 41.36 9.79
C THR A 180 35.10 42.04 10.12
N GLU A 181 35.63 42.90 9.26
CA GLU A 181 36.88 43.62 9.54
C GLU A 181 36.75 44.84 10.48
N ASN A 182 35.53 45.34 10.65
CA ASN A 182 35.28 46.51 11.53
C ASN A 182 35.06 46.19 13.02
N ARG A 183 35.19 44.93 13.43
CA ARG A 183 34.96 44.52 14.84
C ARG A 183 36.22 44.27 15.69
N ARG A 184 37.42 44.55 15.18
CA ARG A 184 38.65 44.36 15.96
C ARG A 184 39.61 45.55 15.79
N LYS A 185 39.27 46.70 16.35
CA LYS A 185 40.25 47.72 16.75
C LYS A 185 39.91 48.22 18.14
N PRO A 186 40.85 48.25 19.06
CA PRO A 186 40.59 48.72 20.43
C PRO A 186 40.53 50.25 20.44
N THR A 187 39.58 50.77 21.20
CA THR A 187 39.39 52.18 21.54
C THR A 187 40.42 52.62 22.52
N PRO A 188 41.15 53.71 22.27
CA PRO A 188 41.82 54.47 23.36
C PRO A 188 40.82 55.45 23.99
N GLN A 189 40.87 55.45 25.29
CA GLN A 189 40.17 56.40 26.18
C GLN A 189 40.68 57.83 25.95
N GLY A 190 39.75 58.75 26.07
CA GLY A 190 40.13 60.05 26.60
C GLY A 190 39.59 61.29 25.90
N ASN A 191 38.70 61.88 26.56
CA ASN A 191 38.54 63.32 26.87
C ASN A 191 37.29 64.03 26.30
N LYS A 192 36.62 64.50 27.31
CA LYS A 192 35.52 65.50 27.32
C LYS A 192 35.94 66.80 26.66
N GLN A 193 35.01 67.44 25.87
CA GLN A 193 34.63 68.78 26.13
C GLN A 193 33.65 69.36 25.11
N LYS A 194 32.51 69.73 25.61
CA LYS A 194 31.78 71.02 25.56
C LYS A 194 31.14 71.48 24.25
N PHE A 195 29.87 71.64 24.42
CA PHE A 195 28.93 72.53 23.67
C PHE A 195 29.46 73.91 23.51
N THR A 196 29.27 74.50 22.30
CA THR A 196 28.88 75.90 22.16
C THR A 196 28.07 76.12 20.93
N GLN A 197 26.92 76.72 21.12
CA GLN A 197 26.08 77.34 20.04
C GLN A 197 26.76 78.61 19.53
N ARG A 198 26.44 78.98 18.32
CA ARG A 198 26.29 80.26 17.62
C ARG A 198 26.99 80.20 16.27
N GLY A 199 26.26 80.41 15.22
CA GLY A 199 25.71 81.69 14.76
C GLY A 199 25.75 81.74 13.22
N GLN A 200 24.67 82.22 12.70
CA GLN A 200 24.46 82.60 11.33
C GLN A 200 25.57 83.39 10.67
N ARG A 201 25.81 83.12 9.39
CA ARG A 201 25.69 84.11 8.27
C ARG A 201 26.40 83.63 7.03
N GLN A 202 25.57 83.54 5.98
CA GLN A 202 25.84 83.82 4.60
C GLN A 202 27.30 84.10 4.17
N ARG A 203 27.76 83.26 3.21
CA ARG A 203 28.47 83.75 2.01
C ARG A 203 28.30 82.80 0.85
N GLN A 204 27.51 83.28 -0.14
CA GLN A 204 27.57 82.76 -1.49
C GLN A 204 28.97 83.01 -2.01
N GLN A 205 29.66 81.91 -2.43
CA GLN A 205 30.72 81.94 -3.40
C GLN A 205 30.44 80.99 -4.50
N PHE A 206 30.19 81.53 -5.68
CA PHE A 206 30.20 80.85 -6.91
C PHE A 206 31.52 80.09 -7.06
N GLN A 207 31.43 78.73 -6.97
CA GLN A 207 32.52 77.87 -7.44
C GLN A 207 32.17 77.41 -8.85
N LYS A 208 33.05 77.82 -9.77
CA LYS A 208 33.14 77.34 -11.16
C LYS A 208 33.04 75.86 -11.19
N GLY A 209 32.15 75.36 -12.08
CA GLY A 209 31.91 73.93 -12.33
C GLY A 209 33.21 73.18 -12.55
N LYS A 210 33.51 72.22 -11.61
CA LYS A 210 34.41 71.12 -11.89
C LYS A 210 33.84 70.35 -13.07
N ARG A 211 34.56 70.28 -14.16
CA ARG A 211 34.20 69.39 -15.24
C ARG A 211 34.14 67.98 -14.67
N GLU A 212 32.96 67.34 -14.74
CA GLU A 212 32.77 65.90 -14.39
C GLU A 212 33.83 65.08 -15.11
N THR A 213 34.52 64.22 -14.40
CA THR A 213 35.46 63.29 -14.99
C THR A 213 34.66 62.30 -15.87
N GLU A 214 35.27 61.80 -16.97
CA GLU A 214 34.64 60.83 -17.87
C GLU A 214 34.10 59.59 -17.09
N PHE A 215 34.75 59.20 -16.00
CA PHE A 215 34.33 58.13 -15.15
C PHE A 215 33.09 58.46 -14.37
N GLU A 216 32.90 59.62 -13.78
CA GLU A 216 31.70 60.08 -13.09
C GLU A 216 30.52 60.21 -14.07
N ARG A 217 30.80 60.63 -15.32
CA ARG A 217 29.79 60.67 -16.37
C ARG A 217 29.36 59.29 -16.82
N LEU A 218 30.27 58.35 -16.93
CA LEU A 218 29.97 56.96 -17.27
C LEU A 218 29.20 56.27 -16.15
N GLN A 219 29.59 56.50 -14.87
CA GLN A 219 28.84 55.99 -13.71
C GLN A 219 27.42 56.57 -13.68
N ARG A 220 27.26 57.84 -13.98
CA ARG A 220 25.93 58.49 -13.99
C ARG A 220 25.08 57.92 -15.10
N ILE A 221 25.64 57.75 -16.29
CA ILE A 221 24.94 57.11 -17.41
C ILE A 221 24.62 55.63 -17.12
N GLN A 222 25.47 54.90 -16.40
CA GLN A 222 25.19 53.53 -15.96
C GLN A 222 24.12 53.52 -14.91
N LEU A 223 24.12 54.45 -13.95
CA LEU A 223 23.08 54.60 -12.91
C LEU A 223 21.74 55.04 -13.55
N GLU A 224 21.75 55.94 -14.53
CA GLU A 224 20.56 56.31 -15.29
C GLU A 224 20.02 55.15 -16.17
N LYS A 225 20.91 54.39 -16.82
CA LYS A 225 20.52 53.17 -17.55
C LYS A 225 19.96 52.10 -16.58
N ALA A 226 20.56 51.92 -15.40
CA ALA A 226 20.07 50.99 -14.41
C ALA A 226 18.73 51.45 -13.78
N ARG A 227 18.53 52.76 -13.67
CA ARG A 227 17.26 53.34 -13.17
C ARG A 227 16.13 53.30 -14.23
N ASN A 228 16.46 53.37 -15.49
CA ASN A 228 15.53 53.29 -16.63
C ASN A 228 15.39 51.85 -17.19
N ALA A 229 16.13 50.89 -16.66
CA ALA A 229 15.90 49.48 -16.98
C ALA A 229 14.57 49.07 -16.35
N GLN A 230 13.57 48.86 -17.20
CA GLN A 230 12.29 48.30 -16.79
C GLN A 230 12.54 46.97 -16.04
N LEU A 231 12.01 46.88 -14.84
CA LEU A 231 12.11 45.66 -14.05
C LEU A 231 11.34 44.56 -14.80
N LYS A 232 12.03 43.51 -15.23
CA LYS A 232 11.39 42.34 -15.79
C LYS A 232 10.95 41.47 -14.61
N VAL A 233 9.67 41.14 -14.54
CA VAL A 233 9.07 40.30 -13.50
C VAL A 233 8.44 39.09 -14.17
N LEU A 234 8.85 37.93 -13.77
CA LEU A 234 8.23 36.63 -14.13
C LEU A 234 7.07 36.40 -13.18
N ILE A 235 5.87 36.15 -13.70
CA ILE A 235 4.66 35.90 -12.90
C ILE A 235 4.09 34.55 -13.32
N PRO A 236 3.84 33.62 -12.38
CA PRO A 236 3.15 32.36 -12.64
C PRO A 236 1.65 32.58 -12.87
N ASP A 237 0.92 31.52 -13.22
CA ASP A 237 -0.53 31.58 -13.46
C ASP A 237 -1.32 32.01 -12.20
N GLU A 238 -0.87 31.61 -11.03
CA GLU A 238 -1.40 32.02 -9.73
C GLU A 238 -0.25 32.49 -8.84
N ILE A 239 -0.41 33.65 -8.15
CA ILE A 239 0.62 34.22 -7.29
C ILE A 239 -0.03 34.86 -6.06
N THR A 240 0.63 34.81 -4.89
CA THR A 240 0.16 35.56 -3.73
C THR A 240 0.54 37.03 -3.82
N VAL A 241 -0.30 37.91 -3.27
CA VAL A 241 -0.03 39.36 -3.20
C VAL A 241 1.31 39.68 -2.54
N GLY A 242 1.67 38.88 -1.51
CA GLY A 242 2.96 39.02 -0.84
C GLY A 242 4.16 38.67 -1.73
N GLU A 243 4.05 37.63 -2.52
CA GLU A 243 5.08 37.20 -3.44
C GLU A 243 5.21 38.15 -4.65
N LEU A 244 4.08 38.62 -5.19
CA LEU A 244 4.07 39.67 -6.24
C LEU A 244 4.81 40.92 -5.75
N ALA A 245 4.54 41.37 -4.50
CA ALA A 245 5.22 42.52 -3.92
C ALA A 245 6.74 42.30 -3.78
N ALA A 246 7.16 41.10 -3.41
CA ALA A 246 8.58 40.72 -3.33
C ALA A 246 9.24 40.74 -4.72
N ARG A 247 8.60 40.15 -5.73
CA ARG A 247 9.09 40.13 -7.13
C ARG A 247 9.15 41.55 -7.73
N LEU A 248 8.20 42.40 -7.39
CA LEU A 248 8.18 43.83 -7.78
C LEU A 248 9.18 44.68 -6.95
N LYS A 249 9.83 44.12 -5.94
CA LYS A 249 10.70 44.83 -4.98
C LYS A 249 9.98 46.03 -4.33
N GLN A 250 8.69 45.89 -4.07
CA GLN A 250 7.85 46.90 -3.41
C GLN A 250 7.34 46.35 -2.07
N GLN A 251 6.87 47.27 -1.21
CA GLN A 251 6.22 46.87 0.03
C GLN A 251 4.80 46.32 -0.26
N ALA A 252 4.41 45.21 0.35
CA ALA A 252 3.09 44.59 0.15
C ALA A 252 1.93 45.60 0.38
N GLY A 253 2.05 46.48 1.35
CA GLY A 253 1.06 47.52 1.59
C GLY A 253 0.84 48.52 0.41
N LYS A 254 1.86 48.76 -0.42
CA LYS A 254 1.72 49.58 -1.63
C LYS A 254 1.00 48.86 -2.74
N VAL A 255 1.25 47.53 -2.86
CA VAL A 255 0.58 46.68 -3.82
C VAL A 255 -0.89 46.53 -3.48
N ILE A 256 -1.22 46.31 -2.19
CA ILE A 256 -2.60 46.24 -1.68
C ILE A 256 -3.32 47.58 -1.89
N ALA A 257 -2.66 48.73 -1.59
CA ALA A 257 -3.24 50.04 -1.86
C ALA A 257 -3.56 50.26 -3.34
N LYS A 258 -2.80 49.63 -4.27
CA LYS A 258 -3.07 49.74 -5.69
C LYS A 258 -4.27 48.86 -6.09
N PHE A 259 -4.39 47.65 -5.55
CA PHE A 259 -5.60 46.82 -5.67
C PHE A 259 -6.85 47.57 -5.19
N MET A 260 -6.77 48.22 -4.01
CA MET A 260 -7.88 49.05 -3.51
C MET A 260 -8.25 50.19 -4.50
N GLN A 261 -7.28 50.80 -5.17
CA GLN A 261 -7.56 51.82 -6.21
C GLN A 261 -8.25 51.25 -7.43
N MET A 262 -8.00 49.96 -7.78
CA MET A 262 -8.65 49.24 -8.87
C MET A 262 -10.03 48.67 -8.47
N GLY A 263 -10.39 48.75 -7.18
CA GLY A 263 -11.70 48.35 -6.64
C GLY A 263 -11.72 46.95 -6.03
N GLU A 264 -10.57 46.29 -5.96
CA GLU A 264 -10.43 44.94 -5.39
C GLU A 264 -9.74 44.99 -4.01
N MET A 265 -10.19 44.15 -3.10
CA MET A 265 -9.61 44.06 -1.76
C MET A 265 -8.98 42.67 -1.58
N HIS A 266 -7.67 42.66 -1.56
CA HIS A 266 -6.89 41.43 -1.35
C HIS A 266 -6.03 41.55 -0.08
N ALA A 267 -5.95 40.45 0.69
CA ALA A 267 -5.01 40.33 1.79
C ALA A 267 -3.61 39.90 1.28
N ILE A 268 -2.61 39.90 2.15
CA ILE A 268 -1.22 39.58 1.76
C ILE A 268 -1.09 38.15 1.26
N ASN A 269 -1.89 37.24 1.82
CA ASN A 269 -1.84 35.80 1.51
C ASN A 269 -2.86 35.34 0.46
N ASP A 270 -3.65 36.30 -0.06
CA ASP A 270 -4.62 35.95 -1.10
C ASP A 270 -3.90 35.63 -2.39
N VAL A 271 -4.41 34.62 -3.08
CA VAL A 271 -3.93 34.17 -4.40
C VAL A 271 -4.68 34.97 -5.47
N ILE A 272 -3.94 35.53 -6.40
CA ILE A 272 -4.42 36.29 -7.54
C ILE A 272 -3.98 35.63 -8.84
N ASP A 273 -4.77 35.78 -9.88
CA ASP A 273 -4.48 35.28 -11.21
C ASP A 273 -3.46 36.17 -11.97
N PHE A 274 -2.88 35.56 -12.98
CA PHE A 274 -1.86 36.23 -13.83
C PHE A 274 -2.32 37.57 -14.38
N ASP A 275 -3.56 37.68 -14.88
CA ASP A 275 -4.07 38.89 -15.52
C ASP A 275 -4.17 40.05 -14.53
N THR A 276 -4.68 39.78 -13.33
CA THR A 276 -4.78 40.76 -12.25
C THR A 276 -3.39 41.16 -11.72
N ALA A 277 -2.48 40.20 -11.59
CA ALA A 277 -1.09 40.45 -11.20
C ALA A 277 -0.33 41.25 -12.26
N ALA A 278 -0.56 40.99 -13.54
CA ALA A 278 0.06 41.72 -14.65
C ALA A 278 -0.39 43.17 -14.70
N LEU A 279 -1.69 43.45 -14.54
CA LEU A 279 -2.24 44.81 -14.48
C LEU A 279 -1.59 45.64 -13.39
N VAL A 280 -1.43 45.04 -12.17
CA VAL A 280 -0.76 45.75 -11.07
C VAL A 280 0.73 45.93 -11.36
N ALA A 281 1.40 44.95 -11.94
CA ALA A 281 2.83 45.04 -12.26
C ALA A 281 3.12 46.11 -13.36
N GLU A 282 2.24 46.25 -14.34
CA GLU A 282 2.34 47.34 -15.33
C GLU A 282 2.20 48.72 -14.71
N GLU A 283 1.33 48.90 -13.74
CA GLU A 283 1.20 50.13 -12.99
C GLU A 283 2.46 50.52 -12.19
N PHE A 284 3.25 49.53 -11.82
CA PHE A 284 4.59 49.73 -11.23
C PHE A 284 5.69 49.84 -12.31
N HIS A 285 5.32 49.97 -13.59
CA HIS A 285 6.24 50.05 -14.73
C HIS A 285 7.18 48.84 -14.88
N ALA A 286 6.76 47.67 -14.41
CA ALA A 286 7.45 46.44 -14.63
C ALA A 286 7.03 45.79 -15.96
N LYS A 287 7.97 45.20 -16.69
CA LYS A 287 7.64 44.37 -17.83
C LYS A 287 7.32 42.98 -17.33
N VAL A 288 6.10 42.51 -17.55
CA VAL A 288 5.64 41.18 -17.19
C VAL A 288 5.99 40.17 -18.26
N GLU A 289 6.56 39.08 -17.88
CA GLU A 289 6.74 37.89 -18.70
C GLU A 289 6.10 36.72 -17.93
N LYS A 290 5.33 35.86 -18.61
CA LYS A 290 4.70 34.70 -17.99
C LYS A 290 5.80 33.72 -17.60
N GLU A 291 5.81 33.29 -16.31
CA GLU A 291 6.69 32.25 -15.84
C GLU A 291 6.11 30.89 -16.31
N VAL A 292 6.75 30.30 -17.27
CA VAL A 292 6.42 28.94 -17.66
C VAL A 292 6.99 28.02 -16.56
N HIS A 293 6.14 27.55 -15.68
CA HIS A 293 6.48 26.48 -14.77
C HIS A 293 6.67 25.19 -15.57
N VAL A 294 7.88 24.98 -16.06
CA VAL A 294 8.25 23.68 -16.60
C VAL A 294 8.26 22.72 -15.41
N THR A 295 7.30 21.83 -15.35
CA THR A 295 7.22 20.80 -14.30
C THR A 295 8.48 19.93 -14.36
N ILE A 296 8.82 19.28 -13.25
CA ILE A 296 9.97 18.34 -13.23
C ILE A 296 9.73 17.24 -14.27
N GLU A 297 8.48 16.86 -14.46
CA GLU A 297 8.07 15.88 -15.49
C GLU A 297 8.41 16.38 -16.90
N GLU A 298 8.03 17.58 -17.27
CA GLU A 298 8.36 18.16 -18.60
C GLU A 298 9.86 18.32 -18.82
N ARG A 299 10.63 18.57 -17.78
CA ARG A 299 12.11 18.66 -17.87
C ARG A 299 12.78 17.31 -18.05
N LEU A 300 12.23 16.25 -17.45
CA LEU A 300 12.75 14.88 -17.54
C LEU A 300 12.30 14.18 -18.81
N PHE A 301 11.05 14.41 -19.22
CA PHE A 301 10.40 13.73 -20.33
C PHE A 301 10.24 14.68 -21.52
N THR A 302 11.33 15.30 -21.96
CA THR A 302 11.31 16.13 -23.18
C THR A 302 10.84 15.23 -24.33
N GLN A 303 9.63 15.48 -24.82
CA GLN A 303 9.09 14.78 -25.98
C GLN A 303 9.77 15.34 -27.22
N GLU A 304 10.88 14.75 -27.62
CA GLU A 304 11.41 14.97 -28.97
C GLU A 304 10.58 14.11 -29.92
N GLU A 305 9.97 14.73 -30.91
CA GLU A 305 9.27 14.01 -31.97
C GLU A 305 10.29 13.19 -32.78
N ASP A 306 10.02 11.87 -32.90
CA ASP A 306 10.90 10.96 -33.63
C ASP A 306 10.87 11.32 -35.13
N SER A 307 12.05 11.45 -35.74
CA SER A 307 12.16 11.63 -37.19
C SER A 307 11.75 10.34 -37.92
N GLN A 308 11.08 10.45 -39.05
CA GLN A 308 10.65 9.27 -39.81
C GLN A 308 11.83 8.40 -40.28
N ASP A 309 13.00 8.96 -40.42
CA ASP A 309 14.22 8.27 -40.86
C ASP A 309 14.81 7.36 -39.73
N ASP A 310 14.51 7.64 -38.45
CA ASP A 310 15.02 6.86 -37.32
C ASP A 310 14.10 5.71 -36.92
N LEU A 311 12.93 5.62 -37.55
CA LEU A 311 11.95 4.58 -37.23
C LEU A 311 12.29 3.24 -37.90
N VAL A 312 12.50 2.21 -37.09
CA VAL A 312 12.76 0.83 -37.53
C VAL A 312 11.57 -0.06 -37.16
N THR A 313 11.30 -1.08 -37.99
CA THR A 313 10.26 -2.07 -37.70
C THR A 313 10.59 -2.82 -36.40
N ARG A 314 9.62 -2.90 -35.48
CA ARG A 314 9.76 -3.63 -34.22
C ARG A 314 8.95 -4.93 -34.20
N PRO A 315 9.35 -5.93 -33.41
CA PRO A 315 8.57 -7.14 -33.18
C PRO A 315 7.18 -6.80 -32.63
N PRO A 316 6.12 -7.52 -33.05
CA PRO A 316 4.80 -7.37 -32.44
C PRO A 316 4.78 -7.91 -31.01
N VAL A 317 3.99 -7.25 -30.16
CA VAL A 317 3.67 -7.70 -28.81
C VAL A 317 2.27 -8.25 -28.81
N VAL A 318 2.12 -9.50 -28.39
CA VAL A 318 0.87 -10.27 -28.48
C VAL A 318 0.43 -10.70 -27.09
N CYS A 319 -0.79 -10.37 -26.66
CA CYS A 319 -1.37 -10.94 -25.46
C CYS A 319 -2.25 -12.13 -25.81
N VAL A 320 -2.26 -13.16 -24.96
CA VAL A 320 -3.12 -14.34 -25.10
C VAL A 320 -4.19 -14.31 -24.00
N MET A 321 -5.47 -14.25 -24.42
CA MET A 321 -6.62 -14.09 -23.55
C MET A 321 -7.68 -15.16 -23.79
N GLY A 322 -8.63 -15.28 -22.87
CA GLY A 322 -9.76 -16.21 -22.99
C GLY A 322 -10.10 -16.87 -21.67
N HIS A 323 -11.09 -17.73 -21.69
CA HIS A 323 -11.61 -18.42 -20.51
C HIS A 323 -10.58 -19.41 -19.90
N VAL A 324 -10.78 -19.74 -18.60
CA VAL A 324 -10.05 -20.86 -17.96
C VAL A 324 -10.30 -22.14 -18.75
N ASP A 325 -9.33 -23.05 -18.77
CA ASP A 325 -9.40 -24.37 -19.45
C ASP A 325 -9.61 -24.34 -20.98
N HIS A 326 -9.63 -23.17 -21.63
CA HIS A 326 -9.64 -23.08 -23.09
C HIS A 326 -8.29 -23.38 -23.72
N GLY A 327 -7.23 -23.57 -22.91
CA GLY A 327 -5.91 -24.01 -23.33
C GLY A 327 -4.96 -22.90 -23.77
N LYS A 328 -5.08 -21.69 -23.22
CA LYS A 328 -4.16 -20.57 -23.45
C LYS A 328 -2.70 -20.97 -23.24
N THR A 329 -2.37 -21.35 -22.01
CA THR A 329 -1.02 -21.75 -21.62
C THR A 329 -0.55 -23.00 -22.38
N SER A 330 -1.47 -23.92 -22.74
CA SER A 330 -1.14 -25.06 -23.54
C SER A 330 -0.74 -24.70 -24.98
N ILE A 331 -1.39 -23.71 -25.61
CA ILE A 331 -0.99 -23.16 -26.91
C ILE A 331 0.40 -22.53 -26.79
N LEU A 332 0.63 -21.75 -25.75
CA LEU A 332 1.90 -21.09 -25.51
C LEU A 332 3.03 -22.08 -25.21
N ASP A 333 2.75 -23.14 -24.46
CA ASP A 333 3.69 -24.27 -24.26
C ASP A 333 4.05 -24.98 -25.56
N ALA A 334 3.07 -25.19 -26.44
CA ALA A 334 3.32 -25.77 -27.74
C ALA A 334 4.18 -24.86 -28.64
N ILE A 335 3.97 -23.54 -28.58
CA ILE A 335 4.77 -22.54 -29.29
C ILE A 335 6.22 -22.51 -28.74
N ARG A 336 6.40 -22.55 -27.44
CA ARG A 336 7.71 -22.53 -26.75
C ARG A 336 8.42 -23.90 -26.84
N LYS A 337 7.70 -24.97 -27.06
CA LYS A 337 8.14 -26.36 -26.86
C LYS A 337 8.59 -26.62 -25.42
N THR A 338 7.83 -26.11 -24.47
CA THR A 338 8.02 -26.25 -23.02
C THR A 338 6.78 -26.89 -22.38
N ASN A 339 6.83 -27.13 -21.10
CA ASN A 339 5.69 -27.66 -20.34
C ASN A 339 5.56 -26.89 -19.02
N VAL A 340 5.23 -25.61 -19.10
CA VAL A 340 5.07 -24.72 -17.96
C VAL A 340 3.82 -25.06 -17.17
N THR A 341 2.75 -25.44 -17.88
CA THR A 341 1.45 -25.83 -17.30
C THR A 341 1.58 -26.93 -16.23
N ALA A 342 2.49 -27.88 -16.40
CA ALA A 342 2.70 -28.96 -15.43
C ALA A 342 3.43 -28.48 -14.16
N GLY A 343 4.08 -27.33 -14.20
CA GLY A 343 4.81 -26.73 -13.05
C GLY A 343 3.95 -25.78 -12.22
N GLU A 344 2.86 -25.28 -12.76
CA GLU A 344 1.98 -24.31 -12.10
C GLU A 344 1.03 -24.95 -11.09
N ALA A 345 0.83 -24.29 -9.96
CA ALA A 345 -0.06 -24.77 -8.91
C ALA A 345 -1.53 -24.80 -9.42
N GLY A 346 -2.16 -25.96 -9.33
CA GLY A 346 -3.52 -26.15 -9.86
C GLY A 346 -3.63 -26.22 -11.38
N GLY A 347 -2.50 -26.19 -12.11
CA GLY A 347 -2.48 -26.20 -13.58
C GLY A 347 -3.04 -24.93 -14.23
N ILE A 348 -3.09 -23.83 -13.49
CA ILE A 348 -3.62 -22.53 -13.93
C ILE A 348 -2.55 -21.45 -13.84
N THR A 349 -2.48 -20.60 -14.86
CA THR A 349 -1.59 -19.42 -14.87
C THR A 349 -2.14 -18.36 -13.94
N GLN A 350 -1.30 -17.87 -13.01
CA GLN A 350 -1.68 -16.91 -11.98
C GLN A 350 -0.82 -15.63 -11.99
N ALA A 351 0.19 -15.55 -12.87
CA ALA A 351 1.05 -14.38 -13.06
C ALA A 351 1.17 -14.06 -14.55
N ILE A 352 1.56 -12.84 -14.91
CA ILE A 352 1.79 -12.46 -16.30
C ILE A 352 3.19 -12.93 -16.70
N GLY A 353 3.27 -13.86 -17.65
CA GLY A 353 4.53 -14.27 -18.26
C GLY A 353 4.83 -13.49 -19.55
N ALA A 354 6.07 -13.01 -19.71
CA ALA A 354 6.50 -12.33 -20.95
C ALA A 354 7.71 -13.04 -21.56
N TYR A 355 7.68 -13.32 -22.87
CA TYR A 355 8.76 -14.04 -23.55
C TYR A 355 8.77 -13.82 -25.05
N GLN A 356 9.93 -14.07 -25.67
CA GLN A 356 10.12 -13.95 -27.11
C GLN A 356 10.29 -15.31 -27.81
N VAL A 357 9.61 -15.45 -28.95
CA VAL A 357 9.71 -16.57 -29.85
C VAL A 357 10.19 -16.10 -31.22
N LYS A 358 11.13 -16.85 -31.79
CA LYS A 358 11.55 -16.63 -33.19
C LYS A 358 10.71 -17.50 -34.13
N VAL A 359 10.01 -16.88 -35.05
CA VAL A 359 9.17 -17.50 -36.08
C VAL A 359 9.71 -17.09 -37.45
N ASN A 360 10.14 -18.05 -38.26
CA ASN A 360 10.85 -17.81 -39.50
C ASN A 360 12.03 -16.84 -39.27
N ASP A 361 12.07 -15.65 -39.67
CA ASP A 361 13.14 -14.69 -39.33
C ASP A 361 12.67 -13.52 -38.45
N SER A 362 11.39 -13.50 -38.08
CA SER A 362 10.78 -12.49 -37.24
C SER A 362 10.72 -12.92 -35.78
N LEU A 363 10.86 -11.94 -34.86
CA LEU A 363 10.63 -12.15 -33.44
C LEU A 363 9.18 -11.74 -33.10
N ILE A 364 8.52 -12.52 -32.23
CA ILE A 364 7.20 -12.22 -31.68
C ILE A 364 7.32 -12.27 -30.17
N THR A 365 6.83 -11.24 -29.50
CA THR A 365 6.79 -11.18 -28.03
C THR A 365 5.39 -11.57 -27.54
N PHE A 366 5.30 -12.57 -26.70
CA PHE A 366 4.04 -13.02 -26.11
C PHE A 366 3.92 -12.58 -24.65
N LEU A 367 2.72 -12.15 -24.26
CA LEU A 367 2.30 -11.95 -22.89
C LEU A 367 1.21 -12.98 -22.55
N ASP A 368 1.51 -13.89 -21.63
CA ASP A 368 0.53 -14.84 -21.10
C ASP A 368 -0.28 -14.20 -19.99
N THR A 369 -1.61 -14.22 -20.10
CA THR A 369 -2.51 -13.64 -19.10
C THR A 369 -3.37 -14.69 -18.42
N PRO A 370 -3.56 -14.59 -17.08
CA PRO A 370 -4.45 -15.49 -16.35
C PRO A 370 -5.90 -15.40 -16.86
N GLY A 371 -6.57 -16.56 -16.96
CA GLY A 371 -7.96 -16.63 -17.43
C GLY A 371 -9.01 -16.36 -16.36
N HIS A 372 -8.68 -16.55 -15.09
CA HIS A 372 -9.63 -16.47 -13.98
C HIS A 372 -10.16 -15.07 -13.72
N GLU A 373 -11.44 -14.94 -13.32
CA GLU A 373 -12.12 -13.67 -13.03
C GLU A 373 -11.36 -12.80 -12.01
N ALA A 374 -10.75 -13.40 -11.01
CA ALA A 374 -9.94 -12.70 -10.03
C ALA A 374 -8.83 -11.81 -10.64
N PHE A 375 -8.36 -12.11 -11.86
CA PHE A 375 -7.25 -11.44 -12.52
C PHE A 375 -7.68 -10.47 -13.62
N THR A 376 -8.84 -9.83 -13.49
CA THR A 376 -9.36 -8.85 -14.45
C THR A 376 -8.38 -7.71 -14.71
N SER A 377 -7.74 -7.17 -13.64
CA SER A 377 -6.74 -6.09 -13.78
C SER A 377 -5.52 -6.52 -14.61
N MET A 378 -5.10 -7.79 -14.50
CA MET A 378 -3.99 -8.34 -15.30
C MET A 378 -4.35 -8.46 -16.79
N ARG A 379 -5.60 -8.85 -17.13
CA ARG A 379 -6.08 -8.90 -18.51
C ARG A 379 -6.15 -7.52 -19.15
N ALA A 380 -6.70 -6.54 -18.42
CA ALA A 380 -6.75 -5.15 -18.88
C ALA A 380 -5.34 -4.59 -19.12
N ARG A 381 -4.41 -4.86 -18.22
CA ARG A 381 -3.00 -4.49 -18.34
C ARG A 381 -2.33 -5.14 -19.54
N GLY A 382 -2.53 -6.46 -19.71
CA GLY A 382 -2.04 -7.20 -20.87
C GLY A 382 -2.52 -6.58 -22.18
N ALA A 383 -3.81 -6.26 -22.30
CA ALA A 383 -4.36 -5.59 -23.48
C ALA A 383 -3.68 -4.23 -23.75
N ASN A 384 -3.55 -3.38 -22.73
CA ASN A 384 -3.02 -2.02 -22.90
C ASN A 384 -1.53 -1.96 -23.31
N MET A 385 -0.78 -3.06 -23.08
CA MET A 385 0.65 -3.14 -23.39
C MET A 385 0.95 -3.75 -24.75
N THR A 386 -0.06 -4.30 -25.45
CA THR A 386 0.11 -5.15 -26.64
C THR A 386 -0.47 -4.52 -27.88
N ASP A 387 -0.01 -5.01 -29.04
CA ASP A 387 -0.46 -4.59 -30.35
C ASP A 387 -1.57 -5.50 -30.87
N ILE A 388 -1.47 -6.80 -30.57
CA ILE A 388 -2.38 -7.84 -31.04
C ILE A 388 -2.87 -8.65 -29.83
N ALA A 389 -4.16 -8.97 -29.80
CA ALA A 389 -4.74 -9.88 -28.80
C ALA A 389 -5.19 -11.18 -29.48
N VAL A 390 -4.68 -12.32 -29.00
CA VAL A 390 -5.13 -13.66 -29.41
C VAL A 390 -6.18 -14.15 -28.43
N LEU A 391 -7.42 -14.22 -28.89
CA LEU A 391 -8.54 -14.74 -28.12
C LEU A 391 -8.64 -16.25 -28.32
N VAL A 392 -8.34 -17.01 -27.26
CA VAL A 392 -8.44 -18.47 -27.29
C VAL A 392 -9.84 -18.91 -26.87
N VAL A 393 -10.51 -19.61 -27.73
CA VAL A 393 -11.86 -20.16 -27.51
C VAL A 393 -11.82 -21.68 -27.76
N ALA A 394 -12.28 -22.47 -26.80
CA ALA A 394 -12.41 -23.91 -26.99
C ALA A 394 -13.62 -24.21 -27.89
N ALA A 395 -13.40 -24.98 -28.93
CA ALA A 395 -14.43 -25.30 -29.95
C ALA A 395 -15.55 -26.22 -29.43
N ASP A 396 -15.33 -26.90 -28.30
CA ASP A 396 -16.32 -27.77 -27.64
C ASP A 396 -17.22 -26.97 -26.66
N ASP A 397 -16.66 -25.96 -25.99
CA ASP A 397 -17.36 -25.18 -24.94
C ASP A 397 -18.04 -23.92 -25.50
N GLY A 398 -17.43 -23.28 -26.51
CA GLY A 398 -17.92 -22.03 -27.10
C GLY A 398 -17.53 -20.78 -26.30
N ILE A 399 -18.39 -19.73 -26.36
CA ILE A 399 -18.11 -18.45 -25.70
C ILE A 399 -18.58 -18.47 -24.25
N MET A 400 -17.65 -18.26 -23.34
CA MET A 400 -17.87 -18.23 -21.90
C MET A 400 -17.77 -16.79 -21.34
N PRO A 401 -18.25 -16.49 -20.11
CA PRO A 401 -18.29 -15.12 -19.57
C PRO A 401 -16.91 -14.41 -19.58
N GLN A 402 -15.82 -15.12 -19.25
CA GLN A 402 -14.48 -14.54 -19.26
C GLN A 402 -13.94 -14.34 -20.70
N THR A 403 -14.47 -15.06 -21.68
CA THR A 403 -14.21 -14.77 -23.10
C THR A 403 -14.82 -13.43 -23.50
N VAL A 404 -16.06 -13.16 -23.05
CA VAL A 404 -16.73 -11.88 -23.29
C VAL A 404 -15.99 -10.72 -22.63
N GLU A 405 -15.51 -10.91 -21.40
CA GLU A 405 -14.67 -9.94 -20.68
C GLU A 405 -13.37 -9.66 -21.47
N SER A 406 -12.72 -10.70 -21.98
CA SER A 406 -11.50 -10.57 -22.80
C SER A 406 -11.75 -9.78 -24.08
N ILE A 407 -12.89 -10.00 -24.75
CA ILE A 407 -13.33 -9.21 -25.91
C ILE A 407 -13.50 -7.73 -25.56
N ASN A 408 -14.12 -7.45 -24.42
CA ASN A 408 -14.35 -6.07 -23.97
C ASN A 408 -13.02 -5.37 -23.65
N HIS A 409 -12.07 -6.06 -23.03
CA HIS A 409 -10.73 -5.51 -22.76
C HIS A 409 -9.96 -5.23 -24.05
N ALA A 410 -9.97 -6.14 -25.02
CA ALA A 410 -9.33 -5.93 -26.31
C ALA A 410 -9.94 -4.74 -27.08
N LYS A 411 -11.28 -4.60 -27.05
CA LYS A 411 -11.98 -3.45 -27.65
C LYS A 411 -11.68 -2.15 -26.93
N ALA A 412 -11.65 -2.15 -25.61
CA ALA A 412 -11.34 -0.94 -24.82
C ALA A 412 -9.91 -0.46 -25.04
N ALA A 413 -8.98 -1.39 -25.21
CA ALA A 413 -7.58 -1.10 -25.53
C ALA A 413 -7.33 -0.81 -27.04
N ASN A 414 -8.37 -0.95 -27.89
CA ASN A 414 -8.27 -0.78 -29.35
C ASN A 414 -7.18 -1.64 -29.99
N VAL A 415 -7.03 -2.88 -29.52
CA VAL A 415 -6.02 -3.85 -29.98
C VAL A 415 -6.61 -4.71 -31.07
N LYS A 416 -5.79 -5.05 -32.07
CA LYS A 416 -6.22 -5.97 -33.17
C LYS A 416 -6.48 -7.37 -32.60
N LEU A 417 -7.62 -7.95 -32.95
CA LEU A 417 -8.05 -9.25 -32.41
C LEU A 417 -7.85 -10.37 -33.43
N ILE A 418 -7.26 -11.50 -32.99
CA ILE A 418 -7.18 -12.75 -33.72
C ILE A 418 -7.84 -13.81 -32.84
N VAL A 419 -8.67 -14.67 -33.40
CA VAL A 419 -9.33 -15.77 -32.68
C VAL A 419 -8.64 -17.10 -32.98
N ALA A 420 -8.24 -17.80 -31.93
CA ALA A 420 -7.72 -19.15 -31.98
C ALA A 420 -8.76 -20.14 -31.45
N MET A 421 -9.38 -20.93 -32.35
CA MET A 421 -10.34 -21.97 -31.96
C MET A 421 -9.56 -23.23 -31.56
N ASN A 422 -9.41 -23.45 -30.26
CA ASN A 422 -8.62 -24.53 -29.71
C ASN A 422 -9.47 -25.82 -29.48
N LYS A 423 -8.80 -26.90 -29.20
CA LYS A 423 -9.35 -28.26 -28.96
C LYS A 423 -10.05 -28.85 -30.21
N MET A 424 -9.55 -28.54 -31.40
CA MET A 424 -10.09 -29.07 -32.65
C MET A 424 -9.89 -30.58 -32.81
N ASP A 425 -9.07 -31.19 -31.96
CA ASP A 425 -8.87 -32.63 -31.85
C ASP A 425 -10.06 -33.38 -31.25
N LYS A 426 -10.96 -32.67 -30.58
CA LYS A 426 -12.13 -33.30 -29.96
C LYS A 426 -13.27 -33.54 -30.96
N PRO A 427 -13.97 -34.70 -30.88
CA PRO A 427 -15.10 -34.99 -31.78
C PRO A 427 -16.32 -34.09 -31.56
N THR A 428 -16.36 -33.37 -30.42
CA THR A 428 -17.41 -32.40 -30.06
C THR A 428 -17.12 -30.98 -30.53
N ALA A 429 -15.94 -30.76 -31.16
CA ALA A 429 -15.55 -29.45 -31.65
C ALA A 429 -16.51 -28.95 -32.74
N ASN A 430 -17.06 -27.75 -32.58
CA ASN A 430 -17.95 -27.09 -33.51
C ASN A 430 -17.52 -25.63 -33.77
N PRO A 431 -16.73 -25.39 -34.84
CA PRO A 431 -16.27 -24.04 -35.19
C PRO A 431 -17.41 -23.07 -35.52
N GLU A 432 -18.45 -23.55 -36.21
CA GLU A 432 -19.59 -22.72 -36.62
C GLU A 432 -20.31 -22.11 -35.41
N ARG A 433 -20.50 -22.90 -34.33
CA ARG A 433 -21.08 -22.42 -33.06
C ARG A 433 -20.23 -21.33 -32.41
N VAL A 434 -18.90 -21.43 -32.50
CA VAL A 434 -18.00 -20.38 -31.97
C VAL A 434 -18.13 -19.11 -32.77
N MET A 435 -18.14 -19.19 -34.12
CA MET A 435 -18.28 -18.05 -35.01
C MET A 435 -19.66 -17.35 -34.83
N GLU A 436 -20.74 -18.13 -34.72
CA GLU A 436 -22.08 -17.58 -34.40
C GLU A 436 -22.10 -16.86 -33.06
N GLY A 437 -21.43 -17.46 -32.05
CA GLY A 437 -21.30 -16.86 -30.74
C GLY A 437 -20.54 -15.52 -30.76
N LEU A 438 -19.44 -15.42 -31.51
CA LEU A 438 -18.62 -14.22 -31.65
C LEU A 438 -19.41 -13.06 -32.30
N THR A 439 -20.25 -13.38 -33.28
CA THR A 439 -21.09 -12.40 -33.96
C THR A 439 -22.06 -11.69 -33.01
N LYS A 440 -22.54 -12.36 -31.96
CA LYS A 440 -23.41 -11.75 -30.93
C LYS A 440 -22.69 -10.62 -30.16
N TYR A 441 -21.37 -10.66 -30.10
CA TYR A 441 -20.54 -9.62 -29.46
C TYR A 441 -19.91 -8.65 -30.46
N GLY A 442 -20.39 -8.66 -31.72
CA GLY A 442 -19.93 -7.73 -32.76
C GLY A 442 -18.53 -8.04 -33.26
N ILE A 443 -18.14 -9.32 -33.27
CA ILE A 443 -16.93 -9.83 -33.90
C ILE A 443 -17.35 -10.68 -35.08
N ILE A 444 -17.06 -10.21 -36.27
CA ILE A 444 -17.37 -10.92 -37.53
C ILE A 444 -16.07 -11.48 -38.05
N THR A 445 -16.03 -12.79 -38.28
CA THR A 445 -14.85 -13.47 -38.80
C THR A 445 -14.68 -13.27 -40.30
N GLU A 446 -13.46 -13.40 -40.82
CA GLU A 446 -13.14 -13.27 -42.25
C GLU A 446 -13.98 -14.22 -43.10
N ASP A 447 -14.24 -15.45 -42.65
CA ASP A 447 -15.09 -16.43 -43.33
C ASP A 447 -16.54 -15.92 -43.56
N TRP A 448 -17.00 -15.03 -42.69
CA TRP A 448 -18.33 -14.42 -42.78
C TRP A 448 -18.30 -12.94 -43.27
N GLY A 449 -17.16 -12.54 -43.89
CA GLY A 449 -16.98 -11.24 -44.48
C GLY A 449 -16.60 -10.11 -43.54
N GLY A 450 -16.11 -10.43 -42.34
CA GLY A 450 -15.56 -9.47 -41.37
C GLY A 450 -14.07 -9.24 -41.52
N ASP A 451 -13.47 -8.70 -40.45
CA ASP A 451 -12.06 -8.28 -40.38
C ASP A 451 -11.25 -9.04 -39.33
N VAL A 452 -11.84 -10.03 -38.68
CA VAL A 452 -11.18 -10.81 -37.61
C VAL A 452 -10.81 -12.22 -38.10
N ALA A 453 -9.51 -12.52 -38.07
CA ALA A 453 -9.03 -13.85 -38.43
C ALA A 453 -9.45 -14.88 -37.39
N CYS A 454 -9.92 -16.06 -37.86
CA CYS A 454 -10.31 -17.17 -37.02
C CYS A 454 -9.58 -18.43 -37.42
N ILE A 455 -8.69 -18.93 -36.56
CA ILE A 455 -7.76 -20.01 -36.90
C ILE A 455 -8.08 -21.24 -36.06
N PRO A 456 -8.35 -22.40 -36.69
CA PRO A 456 -8.55 -23.65 -35.98
C PRO A 456 -7.19 -24.23 -35.53
N VAL A 457 -7.07 -24.43 -34.20
CA VAL A 457 -5.85 -24.93 -33.59
C VAL A 457 -6.11 -26.11 -32.65
N SER A 458 -5.07 -26.92 -32.41
CA SER A 458 -5.06 -27.89 -31.34
C SER A 458 -3.69 -27.85 -30.65
N ALA A 459 -3.70 -27.38 -29.40
CA ALA A 459 -2.49 -27.34 -28.59
C ALA A 459 -1.91 -28.73 -28.32
N LEU A 460 -2.76 -29.78 -28.28
CA LEU A 460 -2.35 -31.16 -28.01
C LEU A 460 -1.62 -31.79 -29.20
N THR A 461 -2.15 -31.62 -30.41
CA THR A 461 -1.59 -32.20 -31.63
C THR A 461 -0.61 -31.29 -32.34
N GLY A 462 -0.57 -30.02 -32.01
CA GLY A 462 0.22 -29.01 -32.71
C GLY A 462 -0.40 -28.50 -34.02
N MET A 463 -1.61 -28.92 -34.35
CA MET A 463 -2.32 -28.55 -35.59
C MET A 463 -2.63 -27.02 -35.54
N GLY A 464 -2.41 -26.31 -36.67
CA GLY A 464 -2.75 -24.90 -36.84
C GLY A 464 -1.91 -23.88 -36.07
N ILE A 465 -0.92 -24.33 -35.27
CA ILE A 465 -0.07 -23.44 -34.49
C ILE A 465 0.83 -22.60 -35.40
N ASN A 466 1.40 -23.18 -36.42
CA ASN A 466 2.23 -22.46 -37.40
C ASN A 466 1.37 -21.42 -38.17
N ASP A 467 0.16 -21.80 -38.54
CA ASP A 467 -0.78 -20.92 -39.26
C ASP A 467 -1.15 -19.72 -38.38
N LEU A 468 -1.33 -19.95 -37.07
CA LEU A 468 -1.57 -18.89 -36.11
C LEU A 468 -0.37 -17.91 -36.02
N LEU A 469 0.85 -18.43 -35.95
CA LEU A 469 2.06 -17.63 -35.89
C LEU A 469 2.31 -16.84 -37.18
N GLU A 470 2.08 -17.45 -38.36
CA GLU A 470 2.17 -16.79 -39.67
C GLU A 470 1.10 -15.68 -39.78
N ARG A 471 -0.12 -15.93 -39.28
CA ARG A 471 -1.16 -14.90 -39.27
C ARG A 471 -0.80 -13.70 -38.37
N ILE A 472 -0.25 -13.97 -37.19
CA ILE A 472 0.23 -12.88 -36.29
C ILE A 472 1.33 -12.07 -36.98
N ALA A 473 2.27 -12.73 -37.66
CA ALA A 473 3.33 -12.01 -38.37
C ALA A 473 2.78 -11.17 -39.53
N LEU A 474 1.82 -11.71 -40.31
CA LEU A 474 1.16 -10.98 -41.39
C LEU A 474 0.39 -9.77 -40.89
N GLU A 475 -0.36 -9.92 -39.79
CA GLU A 475 -1.11 -8.80 -39.20
C GLU A 475 -0.18 -7.69 -38.69
N ALA A 476 0.96 -8.09 -38.06
CA ALA A 476 1.98 -7.15 -37.61
C ALA A 476 2.63 -6.37 -38.77
N GLU A 477 2.83 -7.02 -39.93
CA GLU A 477 3.34 -6.38 -41.15
C GLU A 477 2.34 -5.35 -41.70
N VAL A 478 1.04 -5.69 -41.71
CA VAL A 478 -0.04 -4.79 -42.13
C VAL A 478 -0.14 -3.58 -41.20
N MET A 479 0.12 -3.75 -39.89
CA MET A 479 0.09 -2.67 -38.90
C MET A 479 1.31 -1.74 -39.00
N GLU A 480 2.35 -2.08 -39.74
CA GLU A 480 3.61 -1.31 -39.85
C GLU A 480 4.17 -0.84 -38.53
N LEU A 481 4.33 -1.76 -37.54
CA LEU A 481 4.79 -1.44 -36.21
C LEU A 481 6.24 -0.90 -36.25
N LYS A 482 6.43 0.35 -35.84
CA LYS A 482 7.71 1.05 -35.87
C LYS A 482 8.10 1.54 -34.47
N ALA A 483 9.39 1.61 -34.18
CA ALA A 483 9.96 2.22 -32.99
C ALA A 483 11.34 2.82 -33.32
N ASN A 484 11.77 3.80 -32.54
CA ASN A 484 13.10 4.39 -32.67
C ASN A 484 14.08 3.73 -31.70
N PRO A 485 14.99 2.86 -32.14
CA PRO A 485 15.94 2.18 -31.25
C PRO A 485 17.01 3.12 -30.68
N ASN A 486 17.28 4.28 -31.32
CA ASN A 486 18.33 5.22 -30.91
C ASN A 486 17.90 6.13 -29.75
N ARG A 487 16.64 6.08 -29.37
CA ARG A 487 16.05 6.84 -28.26
C ARG A 487 16.31 6.16 -26.92
N ARG A 488 16.17 6.88 -25.82
CA ARG A 488 16.12 6.32 -24.48
C ARG A 488 14.93 5.40 -24.32
N ALA A 489 15.12 4.34 -23.54
CA ALA A 489 14.09 3.34 -23.35
C ALA A 489 12.86 3.92 -22.66
N LYS A 490 11.70 3.61 -23.25
CA LYS A 490 10.39 3.84 -22.69
C LYS A 490 9.57 2.57 -22.83
N GLY A 491 8.75 2.26 -21.84
CA GLY A 491 7.91 1.08 -21.87
C GLY A 491 7.06 0.94 -20.62
N ALA A 492 6.65 -0.30 -20.32
CA ALA A 492 5.75 -0.58 -19.21
C ALA A 492 6.27 -1.72 -18.32
N VAL A 493 5.91 -1.68 -17.05
CA VAL A 493 6.19 -2.74 -16.07
C VAL A 493 5.13 -3.82 -16.23
N VAL A 494 5.54 -5.01 -16.63
CA VAL A 494 4.65 -6.17 -16.77
C VAL A 494 4.30 -6.73 -15.39
N GLU A 495 5.34 -7.02 -14.59
CA GLU A 495 5.22 -7.62 -13.27
C GLU A 495 6.39 -7.18 -12.39
N ALA A 496 6.20 -7.18 -11.06
CA ALA A 496 7.27 -6.85 -10.14
C ALA A 496 7.21 -7.74 -8.89
N ARG A 497 8.40 -8.09 -8.37
CA ARG A 497 8.55 -8.96 -7.20
C ARG A 497 9.69 -8.50 -6.30
N LEU A 498 9.68 -8.95 -5.06
CA LEU A 498 10.73 -8.68 -4.10
C LEU A 498 11.51 -9.96 -3.78
N ASP A 499 12.77 -10.00 -4.19
CA ASP A 499 13.68 -11.09 -3.86
C ASP A 499 14.57 -10.72 -2.67
N LYS A 500 14.80 -11.68 -1.75
CA LYS A 500 15.60 -11.45 -0.54
C LYS A 500 17.07 -11.16 -0.83
N GLY A 501 17.63 -11.70 -1.91
CA GLY A 501 19.04 -11.57 -2.26
C GLY A 501 19.32 -10.42 -3.23
N GLN A 502 18.42 -10.21 -4.19
CA GLN A 502 18.60 -9.25 -5.28
C GLN A 502 17.83 -7.94 -5.06
N GLY A 503 16.91 -7.92 -4.08
CA GLY A 503 16.03 -6.78 -3.83
C GLY A 503 14.84 -6.72 -4.77
N PRO A 504 14.32 -5.52 -5.11
CA PRO A 504 13.25 -5.35 -6.08
C PRO A 504 13.69 -5.82 -7.48
N ILE A 505 12.87 -6.66 -8.07
CA ILE A 505 13.01 -7.17 -9.43
C ILE A 505 11.76 -6.80 -10.18
N ALA A 506 11.91 -6.22 -11.37
CA ALA A 506 10.78 -5.91 -12.24
C ALA A 506 10.99 -6.56 -13.61
N THR A 507 9.94 -7.18 -14.13
CA THR A 507 9.85 -7.58 -15.53
C THR A 507 9.25 -6.42 -16.31
N ILE A 508 10.00 -5.85 -17.23
CA ILE A 508 9.59 -4.71 -18.05
C ILE A 508 9.54 -5.11 -19.51
N LEU A 509 8.66 -4.45 -20.23
CA LEU A 509 8.56 -4.52 -21.68
C LEU A 509 9.01 -3.19 -22.27
N VAL A 510 10.11 -3.19 -23.01
CA VAL A 510 10.57 -2.00 -23.73
C VAL A 510 9.66 -1.79 -24.92
N GLN A 511 9.00 -0.64 -25.03
CA GLN A 511 8.11 -0.30 -26.16
C GLN A 511 8.82 0.55 -27.21
N ASN A 512 9.64 1.50 -26.78
CA ASN A 512 10.41 2.36 -27.64
C ASN A 512 11.82 2.61 -27.05
N GLY A 513 12.80 2.89 -27.88
CA GLY A 513 14.17 3.10 -27.44
C GLY A 513 14.93 1.83 -27.12
N THR A 514 16.16 1.97 -26.66
CA THR A 514 17.00 0.87 -26.17
C THR A 514 17.40 1.12 -24.74
N LEU A 515 17.22 0.12 -23.88
CA LEU A 515 17.64 0.14 -22.50
C LEU A 515 19.04 -0.47 -22.38
N HIS A 516 19.95 0.26 -21.75
CA HIS A 516 21.32 -0.20 -21.50
C HIS A 516 21.54 -0.55 -20.02
N SER A 517 22.44 -1.47 -19.77
CA SER A 517 22.87 -1.75 -18.41
C SER A 517 23.60 -0.52 -17.82
N GLY A 518 23.15 -0.02 -16.69
CA GLY A 518 23.67 1.20 -16.07
C GLY A 518 22.76 2.42 -16.21
N ASP A 519 21.73 2.37 -17.05
CA ASP A 519 20.78 3.45 -17.20
C ASP A 519 20.00 3.70 -15.91
N VAL A 520 19.64 4.95 -15.69
CA VAL A 520 18.73 5.35 -14.62
C VAL A 520 17.31 5.31 -15.16
N ILE A 521 16.45 4.57 -14.49
CA ILE A 521 15.04 4.49 -14.86
C ILE A 521 14.14 4.97 -13.73
N ILE A 522 13.02 5.56 -14.13
CA ILE A 522 11.89 5.85 -13.25
C ILE A 522 10.69 5.02 -13.70
N ALA A 523 10.08 4.31 -12.77
CA ALA A 523 8.88 3.51 -13.00
C ALA A 523 7.87 3.84 -11.89
N GLY A 524 6.82 4.60 -12.23
CA GLY A 524 5.87 5.09 -11.23
C GLY A 524 6.54 5.84 -10.10
N THR A 525 6.53 5.25 -8.90
CA THR A 525 7.17 5.76 -7.68
C THR A 525 8.57 5.20 -7.42
N ALA A 526 9.00 4.20 -8.20
CA ALA A 526 10.29 3.55 -8.05
C ALA A 526 11.33 4.16 -8.99
N VAL A 527 12.52 4.45 -8.47
CA VAL A 527 13.67 4.94 -9.23
C VAL A 527 14.85 4.04 -8.96
N GLY A 528 15.68 3.84 -9.92
CA GLY A 528 16.93 3.11 -9.71
C GLY A 528 17.79 3.03 -10.94
N ARG A 529 19.02 2.57 -10.72
CA ARG A 529 19.97 2.30 -11.81
C ARG A 529 19.93 0.81 -12.14
N VAL A 530 19.67 0.50 -13.39
CA VAL A 530 19.67 -0.87 -13.89
C VAL A 530 21.04 -1.53 -13.63
N ARG A 531 21.06 -2.54 -12.78
CA ARG A 531 22.29 -3.28 -12.44
C ARG A 531 22.51 -4.46 -13.33
N THR A 532 21.47 -5.27 -13.50
CA THR A 532 21.49 -6.43 -14.37
C THR A 532 20.19 -6.51 -15.14
N MET A 533 20.29 -6.90 -16.41
CA MET A 533 19.16 -7.24 -17.26
C MET A 533 19.26 -8.71 -17.64
N ARG A 534 18.14 -9.43 -17.57
CA ARG A 534 18.04 -10.83 -17.97
C ARG A 534 16.89 -11.02 -18.96
N SER A 535 17.13 -11.84 -19.96
CA SER A 535 16.06 -12.26 -20.88
C SER A 535 15.13 -13.26 -20.21
N ASP A 536 14.04 -13.60 -20.87
CA ASP A 536 13.11 -14.69 -20.54
C ASP A 536 13.78 -16.05 -20.28
N LYS A 537 14.95 -16.27 -20.89
CA LYS A 537 15.77 -17.49 -20.76
C LYS A 537 16.81 -17.39 -19.63
N GLY A 538 16.81 -16.32 -18.83
CA GLY A 538 17.77 -16.10 -17.76
C GLY A 538 19.16 -15.66 -18.22
N ILE A 539 19.36 -15.37 -19.53
CA ILE A 539 20.62 -14.91 -20.08
C ILE A 539 20.81 -13.42 -19.75
N LEU A 540 22.00 -13.04 -19.30
CA LEU A 540 22.36 -11.65 -19.07
C LEU A 540 22.44 -10.91 -20.41
N LEU A 541 21.78 -9.76 -20.47
CA LEU A 541 21.80 -8.83 -21.60
C LEU A 541 22.49 -7.54 -21.18
N ASN A 542 23.17 -6.88 -22.10
CA ASN A 542 23.71 -5.54 -21.90
C ASN A 542 22.75 -4.48 -22.44
N ASP A 543 22.05 -4.82 -23.52
CA ASP A 543 21.14 -3.94 -24.23
C ASP A 543 19.82 -4.64 -24.49
N ALA A 544 18.72 -3.91 -24.38
CA ALA A 544 17.38 -4.39 -24.68
C ALA A 544 16.67 -3.39 -25.60
N GLY A 545 16.42 -3.82 -26.83
CA GLY A 545 15.73 -3.01 -27.84
C GLY A 545 14.21 -3.07 -27.73
N PRO A 546 13.50 -2.40 -28.66
CA PRO A 546 12.04 -2.38 -28.67
C PRO A 546 11.39 -3.77 -28.69
N SER A 547 10.24 -3.88 -28.04
CA SER A 547 9.45 -5.13 -27.89
C SER A 547 10.16 -6.28 -27.17
N THR A 548 11.28 -6.00 -26.47
CA THR A 548 12.01 -7.01 -25.71
C THR A 548 11.56 -7.03 -24.25
N PRO A 549 11.05 -8.17 -23.73
CA PRO A 549 10.79 -8.34 -22.32
C PRO A 549 12.09 -8.62 -21.58
N VAL A 550 12.36 -7.89 -20.49
CA VAL A 550 13.57 -8.06 -19.70
C VAL A 550 13.27 -8.00 -18.21
N GLU A 551 13.91 -8.86 -17.45
CA GLU A 551 13.91 -8.82 -16.00
C GLU A 551 15.07 -7.93 -15.53
N ILE A 552 14.76 -6.88 -14.78
CA ILE A 552 15.74 -5.90 -14.30
C ILE A 552 15.88 -5.93 -12.80
N THR A 553 17.09 -5.58 -12.32
CA THR A 553 17.38 -5.38 -10.90
C THR A 553 18.01 -4.01 -10.68
N GLY A 554 17.89 -3.46 -9.47
CA GLY A 554 18.55 -2.20 -9.09
C GLY A 554 17.61 -1.06 -8.78
N LEU A 555 16.29 -1.30 -8.79
CA LEU A 555 15.29 -0.34 -8.33
C LEU A 555 15.37 -0.15 -6.81
N THR A 556 14.94 1.01 -6.32
CA THR A 556 14.88 1.33 -4.89
C THR A 556 13.67 0.72 -4.19
N ALA A 557 12.56 0.58 -4.92
CA ALA A 557 11.30 0.01 -4.46
C ALA A 557 10.72 -0.91 -5.53
N VAL A 558 9.72 -1.69 -5.17
CA VAL A 558 8.93 -2.49 -6.13
C VAL A 558 7.97 -1.55 -6.84
N PRO A 559 8.04 -1.39 -8.18
CA PRO A 559 7.09 -0.57 -8.92
C PRO A 559 5.71 -1.25 -8.97
N GLU A 560 4.68 -0.47 -9.23
CA GLU A 560 3.37 -1.05 -9.49
C GLU A 560 3.35 -1.70 -10.88
N ALA A 561 2.71 -2.86 -10.98
CA ALA A 561 2.56 -3.51 -12.27
C ALA A 561 1.61 -2.69 -13.15
N GLY A 562 2.03 -2.39 -14.37
CA GLY A 562 1.34 -1.48 -15.28
C GLY A 562 1.89 -0.06 -15.33
N ASP A 563 2.80 0.30 -14.41
CA ASP A 563 3.48 1.59 -14.45
C ASP A 563 4.27 1.75 -15.74
N LEU A 564 4.25 2.95 -16.30
CA LEU A 564 5.15 3.32 -17.37
C LEU A 564 6.54 3.58 -16.79
N PHE A 565 7.57 3.07 -17.46
CA PHE A 565 8.94 3.41 -17.14
C PHE A 565 9.60 4.21 -18.26
N GLU A 566 10.48 5.10 -17.88
CA GLU A 566 11.33 5.86 -18.79
C GLU A 566 12.77 5.92 -18.28
N ALA A 567 13.72 5.79 -19.20
CA ALA A 567 15.13 5.99 -18.93
C ALA A 567 15.47 7.48 -18.96
N VAL A 568 16.13 7.97 -17.90
CA VAL A 568 16.44 9.39 -17.69
C VAL A 568 17.94 9.62 -17.49
N GLU A 569 18.43 10.81 -17.79
CA GLU A 569 19.84 11.16 -17.56
C GLU A 569 20.13 11.51 -16.10
N ASP A 570 19.26 12.32 -15.50
CA ASP A 570 19.51 12.89 -14.19
C ASP A 570 18.79 12.08 -13.08
N GLU A 571 19.59 11.25 -12.40
CA GLU A 571 19.10 10.46 -11.24
C GLU A 571 18.56 11.35 -10.12
N ARG A 572 19.07 12.58 -9.98
CA ARG A 572 18.63 13.49 -8.93
C ARG A 572 17.21 13.99 -9.15
N LEU A 573 16.94 14.47 -10.38
CA LEU A 573 15.59 14.91 -10.76
C LEU A 573 14.59 13.75 -10.75
N ALA A 574 15.03 12.54 -11.15
CA ALA A 574 14.19 11.35 -11.08
C ALA A 574 13.78 11.00 -9.64
N ARG A 575 14.72 11.10 -8.68
CA ARG A 575 14.40 10.87 -7.26
C ARG A 575 13.46 11.93 -6.71
N GLU A 576 13.68 13.19 -7.05
CA GLU A 576 12.82 14.29 -6.63
C GLU A 576 11.39 14.09 -7.14
N LEU A 577 11.24 13.69 -8.41
CA LEU A 577 9.94 13.37 -9.00
C LEU A 577 9.27 12.17 -8.31
N ALA A 578 10.02 11.12 -8.02
CA ALA A 578 9.49 9.95 -7.30
C ALA A 578 9.03 10.33 -5.88
N GLU A 579 9.79 11.16 -5.16
CA GLU A 579 9.41 11.65 -3.83
C GLU A 579 8.12 12.49 -3.90
N GLN A 580 7.97 13.34 -4.92
CA GLN A 580 6.75 14.11 -5.14
C GLN A 580 5.55 13.19 -5.43
N ARG A 581 5.71 12.16 -6.28
CA ARG A 581 4.65 11.17 -6.55
C ARG A 581 4.26 10.37 -5.30
N ILE A 582 5.24 9.97 -4.49
CA ILE A 582 4.97 9.29 -3.21
C ILE A 582 4.22 10.21 -2.24
N ALA A 583 4.60 11.48 -2.15
CA ALA A 583 3.92 12.45 -1.30
C ALA A 583 2.48 12.68 -1.76
N ALA A 584 2.26 12.88 -3.06
CA ALA A 584 0.94 13.03 -3.65
C ALA A 584 0.05 11.78 -3.46
N ALA A 585 0.62 10.58 -3.60
CA ALA A 585 -0.10 9.32 -3.34
C ALA A 585 -0.54 9.20 -1.87
N LYS A 586 0.36 9.55 -0.93
CA LYS A 586 0.03 9.59 0.50
C LYS A 586 -1.06 10.62 0.81
N GLU A 587 -0.97 11.80 0.23
CA GLU A 587 -1.98 12.85 0.43
C GLU A 587 -3.34 12.42 -0.09
N LYS A 588 -3.41 11.78 -1.27
CA LYS A 588 -4.65 11.16 -1.79
C LYS A 588 -5.20 10.10 -0.84
N GLN A 589 -4.35 9.25 -0.27
CA GLN A 589 -4.78 8.27 0.73
C GLN A 589 -5.34 8.94 1.99
N PHE A 590 -4.66 9.97 2.52
CA PHE A 590 -5.14 10.71 3.68
C PHE A 590 -6.44 11.48 3.41
N SER A 591 -6.60 12.05 2.22
CA SER A 591 -7.83 12.75 1.83
C SER A 591 -9.02 11.80 1.66
N SER A 592 -8.78 10.54 1.30
CA SER A 592 -9.82 9.51 1.20
C SER A 592 -10.36 9.06 2.56
N PHE A 593 -9.58 9.25 3.64
CA PHE A 593 -10.10 9.13 5.00
C PHE A 593 -10.98 10.34 5.29
N GLN A 594 -12.27 10.25 4.94
CA GLN A 594 -13.24 11.31 5.19
C GLN A 594 -13.22 11.72 6.65
N LYS A 595 -13.02 13.01 6.92
CA LYS A 595 -13.18 13.57 8.25
C LYS A 595 -14.58 13.24 8.72
N VAL A 596 -14.69 12.62 9.91
CA VAL A 596 -15.96 12.31 10.54
C VAL A 596 -16.69 13.64 10.77
N THR A 597 -17.73 13.90 10.01
CA THR A 597 -18.66 15.01 10.25
C THR A 597 -19.88 14.49 11.01
N LEU A 598 -20.58 15.37 11.72
CA LEU A 598 -21.79 15.00 12.47
C LEU A 598 -22.85 14.35 11.56
N ASP A 599 -22.93 14.75 10.29
CA ASP A 599 -23.87 14.20 9.32
C ASP A 599 -23.51 12.75 8.91
N ASN A 600 -22.18 12.44 8.88
CA ASN A 600 -21.70 11.09 8.59
C ASN A 600 -21.66 10.18 9.82
N LEU A 601 -21.81 10.73 11.02
CA LEU A 601 -21.73 9.96 12.26
C LEU A 601 -22.84 8.90 12.34
N PHE A 602 -24.07 9.24 11.93
CA PHE A 602 -25.19 8.29 11.92
C PHE A 602 -24.99 7.16 10.90
N SER A 603 -24.46 7.48 9.74
CA SER A 603 -24.11 6.47 8.72
C SER A 603 -22.97 5.56 9.19
N GLN A 604 -22.00 6.10 9.90
CA GLN A 604 -20.91 5.32 10.50
C GLN A 604 -21.38 4.50 11.72
N MET A 605 -22.33 4.98 12.50
CA MET A 605 -22.92 4.17 13.58
C MET A 605 -23.68 2.95 13.03
N ALA A 606 -24.40 3.11 11.93
CA ALA A 606 -25.05 2.00 11.23
C ALA A 606 -24.02 1.02 10.62
N GLN A 607 -22.85 1.50 10.17
CA GLN A 607 -21.76 0.67 9.68
C GLN A 607 -20.97 -0.01 10.82
N ASN A 608 -20.97 0.54 12.03
CA ASN A 608 -20.28 -0.06 13.20
C ASN A 608 -20.98 -1.31 13.75
N ASP A 609 -22.23 -1.58 13.36
CA ASP A 609 -22.90 -2.84 13.69
C ASP A 609 -22.50 -4.01 12.77
N MET A 610 -21.80 -3.72 11.64
CA MET A 610 -21.27 -4.74 10.74
C MET A 610 -20.01 -5.37 11.33
N LYS A 611 -19.92 -6.68 11.25
CA LYS A 611 -18.69 -7.40 11.63
C LYS A 611 -17.63 -7.16 10.56
N GLU A 612 -16.41 -6.79 10.99
CA GLU A 612 -15.26 -6.64 10.08
C GLU A 612 -14.32 -7.84 10.20
N LEU A 613 -13.95 -8.41 9.06
CA LEU A 613 -12.87 -9.38 8.95
C LEU A 613 -11.65 -8.67 8.35
N ALA A 614 -10.69 -8.34 9.21
CA ALA A 614 -9.46 -7.67 8.83
C ALA A 614 -8.44 -8.67 8.29
N ILE A 615 -7.81 -8.38 7.14
CA ILE A 615 -6.86 -9.27 6.47
C ILE A 615 -5.61 -8.50 6.07
N VAL A 616 -4.44 -9.13 6.24
CA VAL A 616 -3.16 -8.70 5.66
C VAL A 616 -2.76 -9.69 4.57
N VAL A 617 -2.55 -9.20 3.34
CA VAL A 617 -2.21 -10.02 2.17
C VAL A 617 -0.74 -9.88 1.83
N LYS A 618 -0.05 -11.00 1.64
CA LYS A 618 1.31 -11.06 1.09
C LYS A 618 1.37 -12.04 -0.07
N ALA A 619 1.93 -11.61 -1.20
CA ALA A 619 2.07 -12.42 -2.40
C ALA A 619 3.52 -12.41 -2.93
N ASP A 620 3.80 -13.30 -3.85
CA ASP A 620 5.09 -13.39 -4.54
C ASP A 620 5.30 -12.24 -5.53
N VAL A 621 4.24 -11.84 -6.25
CA VAL A 621 4.25 -10.77 -7.25
C VAL A 621 3.16 -9.73 -6.98
N GLN A 622 3.37 -8.52 -7.49
CA GLN A 622 2.48 -7.38 -7.24
C GLN A 622 1.07 -7.61 -7.79
N GLY A 623 0.97 -8.13 -9.00
CA GLY A 623 -0.32 -8.39 -9.61
C GLY A 623 -1.16 -9.44 -8.86
N SER A 624 -0.51 -10.50 -8.31
CA SER A 624 -1.20 -11.48 -7.47
C SER A 624 -1.69 -10.87 -6.16
N ALA A 625 -0.90 -9.99 -5.52
CA ALA A 625 -1.32 -9.29 -4.31
C ALA A 625 -2.57 -8.42 -4.54
N GLU A 626 -2.58 -7.70 -5.66
CA GLU A 626 -3.71 -6.87 -6.08
C GLU A 626 -4.96 -7.72 -6.38
N ALA A 627 -4.80 -8.81 -7.11
CA ALA A 627 -5.90 -9.71 -7.46
C ALA A 627 -6.54 -10.38 -6.23
N VAL A 628 -5.71 -10.88 -5.30
CA VAL A 628 -6.19 -11.46 -4.04
C VAL A 628 -6.93 -10.41 -3.23
N LYS A 629 -6.39 -9.20 -3.08
CA LYS A 629 -7.04 -8.08 -2.40
C LYS A 629 -8.41 -7.79 -2.98
N GLN A 630 -8.50 -7.55 -4.29
CA GLN A 630 -9.76 -7.23 -4.98
C GLN A 630 -10.78 -8.36 -4.87
N SER A 631 -10.34 -9.61 -4.96
CA SER A 631 -11.22 -10.77 -4.87
C SER A 631 -11.78 -10.95 -3.46
N LEU A 632 -10.97 -10.76 -2.42
CA LEU A 632 -11.40 -10.85 -1.03
C LEU A 632 -12.35 -9.70 -0.65
N GLU A 633 -12.08 -8.48 -1.11
CA GLU A 633 -12.96 -7.34 -0.87
C GLU A 633 -14.34 -7.49 -1.55
N LYS A 634 -14.42 -8.18 -2.71
CA LYS A 634 -15.68 -8.47 -3.41
C LYS A 634 -16.60 -9.46 -2.67
N ILE A 635 -16.07 -10.29 -1.77
CA ILE A 635 -16.84 -11.26 -1.00
C ILE A 635 -17.70 -10.58 0.08
N SER A 636 -17.43 -9.32 0.41
CA SER A 636 -18.13 -8.59 1.46
C SER A 636 -19.65 -8.60 1.28
N ASN A 637 -20.39 -8.84 2.37
CA ASN A 637 -21.84 -8.85 2.46
C ASN A 637 -22.33 -7.70 3.35
N ASP A 638 -23.65 -7.49 3.41
CA ASP A 638 -24.29 -6.46 4.25
C ASP A 638 -24.08 -6.70 5.76
N GLU A 639 -23.78 -7.94 6.19
CA GLU A 639 -23.59 -8.31 7.60
C GLU A 639 -22.11 -8.39 7.99
N VAL A 640 -21.23 -8.79 7.05
CA VAL A 640 -19.78 -8.98 7.29
C VAL A 640 -18.98 -8.31 6.17
N ARG A 641 -18.09 -7.39 6.55
CA ARG A 641 -17.20 -6.71 5.63
C ARG A 641 -15.79 -7.29 5.71
N VAL A 642 -15.25 -7.71 4.58
CA VAL A 642 -13.83 -8.07 4.46
C VAL A 642 -13.04 -6.81 4.15
N ARG A 643 -12.03 -6.52 4.96
CA ARG A 643 -11.18 -5.35 4.80
C ARG A 643 -9.73 -5.77 4.70
N VAL A 644 -9.11 -5.55 3.57
CA VAL A 644 -7.67 -5.74 3.41
C VAL A 644 -6.93 -4.49 3.88
N ILE A 645 -6.27 -4.60 5.04
CA ILE A 645 -5.55 -3.49 5.67
C ILE A 645 -4.27 -3.18 4.91
N HIS A 646 -3.53 -4.23 4.52
CA HIS A 646 -2.28 -4.12 3.81
C HIS A 646 -2.15 -5.24 2.79
N ALA A 647 -1.75 -4.87 1.57
CA ALA A 647 -1.36 -5.81 0.52
C ALA A 647 0.08 -5.49 0.10
N GLY A 648 0.93 -6.49 0.05
CA GLY A 648 2.34 -6.27 -0.28
C GLY A 648 3.01 -7.50 -0.87
N VAL A 649 4.20 -7.28 -1.42
CA VAL A 649 5.00 -8.29 -2.11
C VAL A 649 6.13 -8.81 -1.24
N GLY A 650 6.47 -10.08 -1.40
CA GLY A 650 7.58 -10.74 -0.73
C GLY A 650 7.16 -11.60 0.46
N ALA A 651 8.15 -12.15 1.16
CA ALA A 651 7.92 -13.01 2.32
C ALA A 651 7.24 -12.25 3.47
N ILE A 652 6.45 -12.96 4.27
CA ILE A 652 5.84 -12.39 5.47
C ILE A 652 6.95 -12.07 6.47
N SER A 653 7.03 -10.81 6.87
CA SER A 653 8.02 -10.27 7.82
C SER A 653 7.42 -10.11 9.23
N LYS A 654 8.28 -9.85 10.22
CA LYS A 654 7.85 -9.51 11.58
C LYS A 654 6.89 -8.31 11.59
N SER A 655 7.18 -7.26 10.82
CA SER A 655 6.33 -6.05 10.77
C SER A 655 4.90 -6.35 10.29
N ASP A 656 4.71 -7.36 9.44
CA ASP A 656 3.40 -7.77 8.99
C ASP A 656 2.64 -8.50 10.09
N VAL A 657 3.35 -9.26 10.94
CA VAL A 657 2.76 -9.92 12.13
C VAL A 657 2.38 -8.88 13.18
N ASP A 658 3.26 -7.91 13.45
CA ASP A 658 2.98 -6.81 14.38
C ASP A 658 1.76 -5.99 13.94
N LEU A 659 1.63 -5.73 12.62
CA LEU A 659 0.46 -5.05 12.06
C LEU A 659 -0.82 -5.88 12.19
N ALA A 660 -0.74 -7.19 11.96
CA ALA A 660 -1.88 -8.09 12.08
C ALA A 660 -2.35 -8.21 13.53
N ASP A 661 -1.42 -8.30 14.50
CA ASP A 661 -1.73 -8.32 15.92
C ASP A 661 -2.41 -7.02 16.36
N ALA A 662 -1.84 -5.86 15.99
CA ALA A 662 -2.41 -4.55 16.32
C ALA A 662 -3.81 -4.31 15.72
N SER A 663 -4.12 -4.97 14.59
CA SER A 663 -5.38 -4.80 13.86
C SER A 663 -6.35 -5.98 14.04
N ASN A 664 -5.98 -6.98 14.84
CA ASN A 664 -6.70 -8.25 14.97
C ASN A 664 -7.03 -8.89 13.61
N ALA A 665 -6.02 -8.91 12.72
CA ALA A 665 -6.14 -9.34 11.34
C ALA A 665 -5.55 -10.74 11.13
N ILE A 666 -6.08 -11.46 10.13
CA ILE A 666 -5.53 -12.73 9.64
C ILE A 666 -4.51 -12.44 8.54
N ILE A 667 -3.39 -13.16 8.52
CA ILE A 667 -2.39 -13.03 7.46
C ILE A 667 -2.65 -14.10 6.40
N ILE A 668 -2.86 -13.66 5.17
CA ILE A 668 -2.97 -14.53 3.99
C ILE A 668 -1.70 -14.41 3.16
N GLY A 669 -0.94 -15.49 3.07
CA GLY A 669 0.24 -15.62 2.20
C GLY A 669 -0.11 -16.35 0.92
N PHE A 670 0.04 -15.67 -0.23
CA PHE A 670 -0.19 -16.26 -1.53
C PHE A 670 1.14 -16.58 -2.22
N ASN A 671 1.41 -17.86 -2.41
CA ASN A 671 2.66 -18.40 -2.99
C ASN A 671 3.96 -17.96 -2.25
N VAL A 672 3.85 -17.44 -1.03
CA VAL A 672 4.97 -16.99 -0.18
C VAL A 672 5.10 -17.81 1.09
N ARG A 673 6.21 -17.65 1.78
CA ARG A 673 6.48 -18.30 3.07
C ARG A 673 6.88 -17.24 4.11
N PRO A 674 6.51 -17.43 5.37
CA PRO A 674 6.94 -16.54 6.43
C PRO A 674 8.44 -16.70 6.72
N ASP A 675 9.07 -15.61 7.15
CA ASP A 675 10.42 -15.66 7.71
C ASP A 675 10.41 -16.41 9.04
N ASN A 676 11.55 -16.94 9.45
CA ASN A 676 11.65 -17.67 10.71
C ASN A 676 11.25 -16.80 11.91
N VAL A 677 11.67 -15.52 11.91
CA VAL A 677 11.31 -14.55 12.95
C VAL A 677 9.79 -14.28 12.96
N ALA A 678 9.19 -14.09 11.78
CA ALA A 678 7.74 -13.89 11.65
C ALA A 678 6.96 -15.11 12.14
N LYS A 679 7.47 -16.33 11.91
CA LYS A 679 6.83 -17.55 12.37
C LYS A 679 6.86 -17.70 13.91
N GLU A 680 7.99 -17.35 14.52
CA GLU A 680 8.15 -17.36 15.99
C GLU A 680 7.25 -16.29 16.63
N GLU A 681 7.22 -15.09 16.08
CA GLU A 681 6.40 -13.97 16.58
C GLU A 681 4.90 -14.29 16.46
N ALA A 682 4.45 -14.81 15.30
CA ALA A 682 3.05 -15.19 15.11
C ALA A 682 2.61 -16.32 16.08
N ALA A 683 3.52 -17.25 16.42
CA ALA A 683 3.24 -18.26 17.44
C ALA A 683 3.14 -17.63 18.85
N ALA A 684 3.91 -16.59 19.16
CA ALA A 684 3.88 -15.87 20.42
C ALA A 684 2.62 -15.00 20.57
N THR A 685 2.25 -14.25 19.52
CA THR A 685 1.08 -13.35 19.47
C THR A 685 -0.23 -14.10 19.15
N LYS A 686 -0.14 -15.36 18.69
CA LYS A 686 -1.27 -16.18 18.22
C LYS A 686 -1.98 -15.61 16.99
N VAL A 687 -1.29 -14.87 16.19
CA VAL A 687 -1.80 -14.39 14.89
C VAL A 687 -1.92 -15.56 13.94
N GLU A 688 -3.10 -15.71 13.34
CA GLU A 688 -3.36 -16.76 12.35
C GLU A 688 -2.73 -16.42 11.01
N MET A 689 -1.92 -17.35 10.49
CA MET A 689 -1.30 -17.24 9.16
C MET A 689 -1.73 -18.41 8.28
N ARG A 690 -2.36 -18.10 7.16
CA ARG A 690 -2.78 -19.11 6.16
C ARG A 690 -2.02 -18.94 4.86
N MET A 691 -1.52 -20.04 4.32
CA MET A 691 -0.69 -20.06 3.12
C MET A 691 -1.38 -20.80 1.99
N TYR A 692 -1.61 -20.09 0.89
CA TYR A 692 -2.28 -20.63 -0.30
C TYR A 692 -1.36 -20.60 -1.52
N ARG A 693 -1.61 -21.49 -2.45
CA ARG A 693 -0.98 -21.51 -3.77
C ARG A 693 -1.99 -21.31 -4.89
N VAL A 694 -3.26 -21.58 -4.61
CA VAL A 694 -4.37 -21.43 -5.53
C VAL A 694 -5.31 -20.39 -4.95
N ILE A 695 -5.75 -19.42 -5.76
CA ILE A 695 -6.58 -18.31 -5.29
C ILE A 695 -7.96 -18.78 -4.82
N TYR A 696 -8.49 -19.85 -5.44
CA TYR A 696 -9.80 -20.43 -5.06
C TYR A 696 -9.83 -20.91 -3.61
N ASP A 697 -8.74 -21.54 -3.17
CA ASP A 697 -8.64 -22.04 -1.79
C ASP A 697 -8.72 -20.88 -0.79
N ALA A 698 -8.05 -19.77 -1.09
CA ALA A 698 -8.09 -18.58 -0.26
C ALA A 698 -9.50 -17.96 -0.22
N ILE A 699 -10.17 -17.86 -1.36
CA ILE A 699 -11.53 -17.33 -1.48
C ILE A 699 -12.52 -18.21 -0.69
N ASN A 700 -12.46 -19.52 -0.86
CA ASN A 700 -13.35 -20.47 -0.19
C ASN A 700 -13.18 -20.43 1.33
N ASP A 701 -11.94 -20.47 1.82
CA ASP A 701 -11.65 -20.43 3.26
C ASP A 701 -12.13 -19.12 3.91
N VAL A 702 -11.95 -17.98 3.23
CA VAL A 702 -12.44 -16.69 3.72
C VAL A 702 -13.97 -16.63 3.67
N THR A 703 -14.59 -17.18 2.63
CA THR A 703 -16.05 -17.28 2.53
C THR A 703 -16.63 -18.13 3.65
N ASP A 704 -16.00 -19.25 3.97
CA ASP A 704 -16.44 -20.13 5.06
C ASP A 704 -16.19 -19.49 6.43
N ALA A 705 -15.11 -18.74 6.60
CA ALA A 705 -14.87 -17.95 7.79
C ALA A 705 -15.95 -16.87 7.98
N MET A 706 -16.35 -16.17 6.91
CA MET A 706 -17.44 -15.20 6.94
C MET A 706 -18.78 -15.84 7.30
N LYS A 707 -19.12 -17.00 6.72
CA LYS A 707 -20.34 -17.77 7.08
C LYS A 707 -20.34 -18.13 8.55
N GLY A 708 -19.17 -18.51 9.09
CA GLY A 708 -18.99 -18.77 10.53
C GLY A 708 -19.24 -17.54 11.41
N MET A 709 -19.01 -16.34 10.89
CA MET A 709 -19.25 -15.08 11.60
C MET A 709 -20.72 -14.60 11.53
N LEU A 710 -21.53 -15.09 10.59
CA LEU A 710 -22.93 -14.70 10.46
C LEU A 710 -23.74 -15.06 11.72
N ALA A 711 -24.75 -14.28 12.04
CA ALA A 711 -25.68 -14.63 13.09
C ALA A 711 -26.51 -15.85 12.65
N PRO A 712 -26.74 -16.83 13.53
CA PRO A 712 -27.54 -17.98 13.18
C PRO A 712 -28.96 -17.53 12.79
N LYS A 713 -29.39 -17.89 11.60
CA LYS A 713 -30.80 -17.70 11.15
C LYS A 713 -31.59 -18.90 11.58
N PHE A 714 -32.80 -18.66 12.09
CA PHE A 714 -33.69 -19.72 12.52
C PHE A 714 -34.80 -19.89 11.50
N ARG A 715 -34.97 -21.12 11.02
CA ARG A 715 -36.08 -21.49 10.16
C ARG A 715 -37.10 -22.31 10.95
N GLU A 716 -38.35 -21.98 10.80
CA GLU A 716 -39.46 -22.77 11.34
C GLU A 716 -39.64 -24.02 10.48
N VAL A 717 -39.48 -25.18 11.11
CA VAL A 717 -39.75 -26.49 10.48
C VAL A 717 -40.96 -27.11 11.14
N SER A 718 -42.06 -27.31 10.37
CA SER A 718 -43.24 -28.01 10.82
C SER A 718 -42.92 -29.47 11.01
N LEU A 719 -43.20 -30.02 12.21
CA LEU A 719 -42.98 -31.41 12.58
C LEU A 719 -44.23 -32.25 12.39
N GLY A 720 -45.42 -31.68 12.64
CA GLY A 720 -46.64 -32.40 12.52
C GLY A 720 -47.86 -31.69 13.15
N GLU A 721 -49.02 -32.25 12.97
CA GLU A 721 -50.30 -31.73 13.42
C GLU A 721 -51.00 -32.70 14.36
N LEU A 722 -51.64 -32.16 15.41
CA LEU A 722 -52.41 -32.96 16.38
C LEU A 722 -53.81 -32.34 16.54
N GLN A 723 -54.80 -33.17 16.67
CA GLN A 723 -56.16 -32.75 17.00
C GLN A 723 -56.51 -33.08 18.44
N VAL A 724 -56.97 -32.09 19.20
CA VAL A 724 -57.45 -32.27 20.60
C VAL A 724 -58.80 -32.97 20.56
N ARG A 725 -58.87 -34.15 21.17
CA ARG A 725 -60.07 -34.95 21.24
C ARG A 725 -60.83 -34.82 22.58
N GLN A 726 -60.05 -34.72 23.68
CA GLN A 726 -60.58 -34.56 25.02
C GLN A 726 -59.70 -33.67 25.84
N VAL A 727 -60.29 -32.96 26.80
CA VAL A 727 -59.58 -32.06 27.72
C VAL A 727 -59.78 -32.55 29.16
N TYR A 728 -58.64 -32.79 29.83
CA TYR A 728 -58.66 -33.24 31.22
C TYR A 728 -58.07 -32.12 32.11
N LYS A 729 -58.85 -31.74 33.15
CA LYS A 729 -58.34 -30.81 34.19
C LYS A 729 -57.87 -31.59 35.41
N ILE A 730 -56.60 -31.62 35.65
CA ILE A 730 -55.98 -32.39 36.76
C ILE A 730 -55.41 -31.38 37.77
N SER A 731 -55.87 -31.46 39.03
CA SER A 731 -55.57 -30.48 40.05
C SER A 731 -54.07 -30.23 40.32
N ASN A 732 -53.21 -31.21 40.04
CA ASN A 732 -51.75 -31.08 40.29
C ASN A 732 -50.93 -30.86 39.04
N VAL A 733 -51.49 -30.94 37.83
CA VAL A 733 -50.72 -30.86 36.54
C VAL A 733 -51.29 -29.76 35.64
N GLY A 734 -52.47 -29.25 35.87
CA GLY A 734 -53.13 -28.26 35.04
C GLY A 734 -54.06 -28.89 33.98
N THR A 735 -54.24 -28.23 32.86
CA THR A 735 -55.03 -28.68 31.72
C THR A 735 -54.24 -29.59 30.83
N VAL A 736 -54.63 -30.83 30.68
CA VAL A 736 -54.03 -31.83 29.81
C VAL A 736 -54.89 -32.02 28.58
N ALA A 737 -54.39 -31.79 27.42
CA ALA A 737 -55.06 -32.06 26.14
C ALA A 737 -54.79 -33.50 25.69
N GLY A 738 -55.85 -34.31 25.61
CA GLY A 738 -55.79 -35.61 24.97
C GLY A 738 -55.87 -35.46 23.46
N CYS A 739 -54.74 -35.55 22.78
CA CYS A 739 -54.58 -35.31 21.36
C CYS A 739 -54.30 -36.60 20.59
N ARG A 740 -54.68 -36.60 19.30
CA ARG A 740 -54.25 -37.60 18.36
C ARG A 740 -53.40 -36.93 17.29
N VAL A 741 -52.23 -37.48 16.97
CA VAL A 741 -51.38 -37.01 15.88
C VAL A 741 -52.06 -37.34 14.54
N THR A 742 -52.37 -36.32 13.75
CA THR A 742 -53.08 -36.45 12.47
C THR A 742 -52.10 -36.53 11.32
N ASN A 743 -50.95 -35.81 11.45
CA ASN A 743 -49.90 -35.78 10.42
C ASN A 743 -48.54 -35.64 11.10
N GLY A 744 -47.49 -36.27 10.55
CA GLY A 744 -46.13 -36.18 11.01
C GLY A 744 -45.84 -36.74 12.39
N LYS A 745 -45.08 -36.02 13.20
CA LYS A 745 -44.70 -36.43 14.57
C LYS A 745 -44.63 -35.23 15.49
N ILE A 746 -44.79 -35.43 16.79
CA ILE A 746 -44.55 -34.41 17.79
C ILE A 746 -43.41 -34.84 18.70
N THR A 747 -42.56 -33.91 19.07
CA THR A 747 -41.47 -34.12 20.02
C THR A 747 -41.70 -33.26 21.26
N ARG A 748 -41.17 -33.69 22.43
CA ARG A 748 -41.33 -32.96 23.68
C ARG A 748 -40.73 -31.53 23.62
N ASP A 749 -39.67 -31.34 22.82
CA ASP A 749 -38.91 -30.05 22.72
C ASP A 749 -39.46 -29.15 21.62
N SER A 750 -40.60 -29.52 20.99
CA SER A 750 -41.26 -28.70 19.96
C SER A 750 -42.10 -27.58 20.56
N LYS A 751 -42.21 -26.49 19.83
CA LYS A 751 -43.24 -25.47 20.09
C LYS A 751 -44.53 -25.86 19.41
N VAL A 752 -45.63 -25.40 19.95
CA VAL A 752 -46.95 -25.69 19.44
C VAL A 752 -47.73 -24.42 19.21
N ARG A 753 -48.28 -24.32 18.04
CA ARG A 753 -49.22 -23.27 17.66
C ARG A 753 -50.64 -23.83 17.82
N VAL A 754 -51.45 -23.20 18.66
CA VAL A 754 -52.85 -23.63 18.92
C VAL A 754 -53.75 -22.95 17.89
N VAL A 755 -54.40 -23.74 17.08
CA VAL A 755 -55.33 -23.27 16.02
C VAL A 755 -56.76 -23.71 16.39
N ARG A 756 -57.68 -22.78 16.45
CA ARG A 756 -59.11 -22.97 16.71
C ARG A 756 -59.93 -22.39 15.56
N ASP A 757 -60.77 -23.19 14.96
CA ASP A 757 -61.59 -22.79 13.80
C ASP A 757 -60.79 -22.14 12.67
N GLY A 758 -59.55 -22.61 12.45
CA GLY A 758 -58.66 -22.08 11.41
C GLY A 758 -57.91 -20.78 11.81
N ILE A 759 -58.08 -20.33 13.07
CA ILE A 759 -57.42 -19.09 13.56
C ILE A 759 -56.37 -19.46 14.61
N VAL A 760 -55.15 -18.95 14.48
CA VAL A 760 -54.07 -19.11 15.45
C VAL A 760 -54.40 -18.29 16.70
N ILE A 761 -54.58 -18.98 17.83
CA ILE A 761 -54.88 -18.33 19.12
C ILE A 761 -53.63 -17.96 19.87
N THR A 762 -52.65 -18.88 19.95
CA THR A 762 -51.42 -18.66 20.68
C THR A 762 -50.34 -19.64 20.21
N GLU A 763 -49.06 -19.26 20.50
CA GLU A 763 -47.91 -20.15 20.41
C GLU A 763 -47.40 -20.41 21.81
N ASP A 764 -47.14 -21.67 22.15
CA ASP A 764 -46.62 -22.05 23.44
C ASP A 764 -45.70 -23.26 23.36
N GLU A 765 -44.99 -23.55 24.44
CA GLU A 765 -44.07 -24.67 24.54
C GLU A 765 -44.74 -25.85 25.21
N ILE A 766 -44.29 -27.06 24.85
CA ILE A 766 -44.81 -28.29 25.47
C ILE A 766 -44.18 -28.45 26.85
N ALA A 767 -45.00 -28.34 27.93
CA ALA A 767 -44.54 -28.60 29.28
C ALA A 767 -44.33 -30.11 29.54
N SER A 768 -45.26 -30.93 29.04
CA SER A 768 -45.14 -32.39 29.11
C SER A 768 -45.79 -33.09 27.95
N LEU A 769 -45.16 -34.14 27.43
CA LEU A 769 -45.70 -35.05 26.43
C LEU A 769 -45.77 -36.46 27.01
N LYS A 770 -47.00 -37.02 27.09
CA LYS A 770 -47.20 -38.34 27.67
C LYS A 770 -47.97 -39.24 26.73
N ARG A 771 -47.65 -40.52 26.76
CA ARG A 771 -48.42 -41.56 26.12
C ARG A 771 -48.94 -42.52 27.20
N PHE A 772 -50.24 -42.56 27.42
CA PHE A 772 -50.93 -43.20 28.55
C PHE A 772 -50.44 -42.61 29.92
N LYS A 773 -49.57 -43.29 30.61
CA LYS A 773 -48.98 -42.85 31.90
C LYS A 773 -47.51 -42.51 31.83
N ASP A 774 -46.87 -42.88 30.72
CA ASP A 774 -45.40 -42.77 30.57
C ASP A 774 -45.03 -41.51 29.79
N ASP A 775 -43.92 -40.86 30.20
CA ASP A 775 -43.36 -39.71 29.48
C ASP A 775 -42.76 -40.18 28.14
N ALA A 776 -43.16 -39.56 27.02
CA ALA A 776 -42.67 -39.87 25.69
C ALA A 776 -41.74 -38.77 25.21
N LYS A 777 -40.65 -39.14 24.53
CA LYS A 777 -39.79 -38.17 23.86
C LYS A 777 -40.38 -37.68 22.52
N GLU A 778 -41.00 -38.61 21.81
CA GLU A 778 -41.69 -38.35 20.55
C GLU A 778 -42.94 -39.24 20.41
N VAL A 779 -43.93 -38.77 19.64
CA VAL A 779 -45.11 -39.53 19.28
C VAL A 779 -45.35 -39.38 17.78
N ALA A 780 -45.49 -40.52 17.08
CA ALA A 780 -45.66 -40.58 15.65
C ALA A 780 -47.13 -40.46 15.24
N GLU A 781 -47.37 -40.30 13.97
CA GLU A 781 -48.70 -40.25 13.35
C GLU A 781 -49.62 -41.42 13.73
N GLY A 782 -50.90 -41.10 13.94
CA GLY A 782 -51.92 -42.08 14.26
C GLY A 782 -52.05 -42.45 15.76
N TYR A 783 -51.08 -42.11 16.58
CA TYR A 783 -51.08 -42.38 18.01
C TYR A 783 -51.72 -41.28 18.85
N GLU A 784 -52.27 -41.66 20.00
CA GLU A 784 -52.82 -40.74 20.97
C GLU A 784 -51.79 -40.38 22.02
N CYS A 785 -51.82 -39.12 22.46
CA CYS A 785 -50.90 -38.55 23.46
C CYS A 785 -51.63 -37.50 24.31
N GLY A 786 -51.10 -37.30 25.53
CA GLY A 786 -51.49 -36.21 26.41
C GLY A 786 -50.45 -35.08 26.31
N VAL A 787 -50.84 -33.90 25.92
CA VAL A 787 -49.99 -32.72 25.80
C VAL A 787 -50.40 -31.70 26.86
N THR A 788 -49.46 -31.16 27.57
CA THR A 788 -49.67 -30.05 28.49
C THR A 788 -48.84 -28.87 27.96
N LEU A 789 -49.47 -27.72 27.81
CA LEU A 789 -48.81 -26.48 27.41
C LEU A 789 -48.26 -25.72 28.60
N ALA A 790 -47.23 -24.91 28.42
CA ALA A 790 -46.53 -24.25 29.55
C ALA A 790 -47.32 -23.06 30.10
N LYS A 791 -47.97 -22.27 29.26
CA LYS A 791 -48.66 -21.04 29.64
C LYS A 791 -50.14 -21.04 29.34
N PHE A 792 -50.56 -21.73 28.27
CA PHE A 792 -51.92 -21.69 27.77
C PHE A 792 -52.80 -22.79 28.40
N ALA A 793 -53.83 -22.42 29.13
CA ALA A 793 -54.72 -23.33 29.84
C ALA A 793 -56.18 -23.45 29.26
N ASP A 794 -56.57 -22.54 28.32
CA ASP A 794 -57.91 -22.52 27.71
C ASP A 794 -58.02 -23.44 26.49
N VAL A 795 -57.66 -24.70 26.67
CA VAL A 795 -57.75 -25.70 25.58
C VAL A 795 -59.16 -26.19 25.47
N LYS A 796 -59.62 -26.32 24.19
CA LYS A 796 -60.98 -26.88 23.90
C LYS A 796 -60.90 -28.09 23.00
N GLU A 797 -61.96 -28.90 23.09
CA GLU A 797 -62.11 -30.05 22.17
C GLU A 797 -62.33 -29.54 20.74
N GLY A 798 -61.52 -30.09 19.80
CA GLY A 798 -61.49 -29.67 18.39
C GLY A 798 -60.36 -28.75 18.02
N ASP A 799 -59.58 -28.22 19.01
CA ASP A 799 -58.39 -27.41 18.71
C ASP A 799 -57.35 -28.27 17.97
N VAL A 800 -56.65 -27.64 17.00
CA VAL A 800 -55.54 -28.25 16.27
C VAL A 800 -54.22 -27.68 16.79
N TYR A 801 -53.32 -28.54 17.08
CA TYR A 801 -51.98 -28.18 17.49
C TYR A 801 -51.03 -28.43 16.34
N GLU A 802 -50.40 -27.37 15.81
CA GLU A 802 -49.30 -27.44 14.85
C GLU A 802 -47.98 -27.43 15.60
N ALA A 803 -47.27 -28.57 15.58
CA ALA A 803 -46.00 -28.71 16.21
C ALA A 803 -44.89 -28.26 15.24
N PHE A 804 -44.01 -27.35 15.68
CA PHE A 804 -42.91 -26.86 14.91
C PHE A 804 -41.64 -26.75 15.80
N LYS A 805 -40.49 -26.73 15.12
CA LYS A 805 -39.18 -26.54 15.74
C LYS A 805 -38.44 -25.46 14.98
N MET A 806 -37.75 -24.60 15.74
CA MET A 806 -36.82 -23.66 15.17
C MET A 806 -35.51 -24.37 14.93
N GLU A 807 -35.10 -24.52 13.68
CA GLU A 807 -33.81 -25.08 13.30
C GLU A 807 -32.88 -23.96 12.86
N GLU A 808 -31.68 -23.99 13.43
CA GLU A 808 -30.60 -23.09 13.05
C GLU A 808 -30.09 -23.47 11.66
N TYR A 809 -30.09 -22.53 10.73
CA TYR A 809 -29.47 -22.72 9.45
C TYR A 809 -28.54 -21.54 9.14
N ARG A 810 -27.48 -21.83 8.39
CA ARG A 810 -26.50 -20.85 7.92
C ARG A 810 -26.43 -21.00 6.41
N ASP A 811 -26.72 -19.92 5.69
CA ASP A 811 -26.65 -19.86 4.22
C ASP A 811 -25.21 -19.79 3.75
#